data_ebba64e3e2b8b88a7c415552f451de5e
#
_entry.id   ebba64e3e2b8b88a7c415552f451de5e
#
_cell.length_a   1.000
_cell.length_b   1.000
_cell.length_c   1.000
_cell.angle_alpha   90.00
_cell.angle_beta   90.00
_cell.angle_gamma   90.00
#
_symmetry.space_group_name_H-M   'P 1'
#
loop_
_entity.id
_entity.type
_entity.pdbx_description
1 polymer ?
#
loop_
_entity_poly.entity_id
_entity_poly.type
_entity_poly.pdbx_seq_one_letter_code
_entity_poly.pdbx_strand_id
1 'polypeptide(L)'
;MDESGFTTTSMVLSLLITLALVFTTAQVYRVNSASAEVQDVADASALSAETQVAEFIVIARFCDAVVLSLSLAGVVTFGLGIAALCTPVTAPASEALLSAGEKIFQVRSQFSDRAKAALSKIQKALPFFAAACAAGVARANNGDSAGADYLGIALLVPGKGEDINVDSSDGADELADEVEGQADDIREKAEEAEEASQGANEAKRRGFERDCGANPGYCMYERAESLAGLSGSSNPLYTSIDTWSFSVALERAKRYYSSRAENDEPDGSSPEDITRWRCRLAFYEYAADHLYWDGYVYEDDDTFDANFPSLPRNTAEMRETSLYTDRLYPVTDEPDPNGGGESAAEAAEGEGGEGEGEGESHESLMHVMHSYEGCPGATGEVTEYESVQYMESANLATCPVCGFSPESLGRVASASTSIDNGFEYHYAAVAEAAEEYERERARADEQKSQVKEKVSGLFDRLAELLEEAASKRIEVSPPGTYGAVAIVVNAGTTPASSGFANGFVASTGVLGPRVAVSASTLIDEGSDEGRTVINSMLDGLRQDGGIVVGAVGIVLDVWSRALSAYSNGVEAVLGGVESGLNGLPLASESGLGTWAAGALREALSKVGFAPAELNALKPVLVNSAHVAAKDEGDFGKRFVTVKQRIIEHPLYSTSLFSSLLTDVERNAIDQVEGLGDSIEIASIELLRDGGPSIPITIPLPDKVKQFGVDAIQEFFDRIRSLYYETTGVRVWE
;
A
#
# COMPACT_ATOMS: atom_id res chain seq x y z
N MET A 1 -41.58 37.98 -95.39
CA MET A 1 -41.68 37.79 -93.93
C MET A 1 -40.44 38.43 -93.37
N ASP A 2 -40.65 39.46 -92.57
CA ASP A 2 -39.53 40.26 -92.07
C ASP A 2 -38.85 39.55 -90.87
N GLU A 3 -37.69 38.98 -91.12
CA GLU A 3 -36.97 38.16 -90.07
C GLU A 3 -36.49 39.01 -88.86
N SER A 4 -36.47 40.35 -89.05
CA SER A 4 -36.04 41.32 -88.01
C SER A 4 -37.01 41.39 -86.79
N GLY A 5 -38.30 41.10 -87.00
CA GLY A 5 -39.29 41.05 -85.88
C GLY A 5 -39.17 39.81 -85.03
N PHE A 6 -38.74 38.68 -85.53
CA PHE A 6 -38.63 37.42 -84.84
C PHE A 6 -37.41 37.40 -83.91
N THR A 7 -36.29 38.03 -84.33
CA THR A 7 -35.08 38.09 -83.47
C THR A 7 -35.32 38.98 -82.24
N THR A 8 -35.98 40.11 -82.39
CA THR A 8 -36.33 41.00 -81.25
C THR A 8 -37.30 40.34 -80.28
N THR A 9 -38.31 39.64 -80.78
CA THR A 9 -39.28 38.92 -79.96
C THR A 9 -38.63 37.75 -79.16
N SER A 10 -37.73 36.98 -79.78
CA SER A 10 -37.00 35.90 -79.14
C SER A 10 -35.99 36.44 -78.13
N MET A 11 -35.35 37.62 -78.40
CA MET A 11 -34.45 38.24 -77.40
C MET A 11 -35.20 38.78 -76.20
N VAL A 12 -36.38 39.39 -76.35
CA VAL A 12 -37.22 39.82 -75.26
C VAL A 12 -37.75 38.63 -74.44
N LEU A 13 -38.16 37.54 -75.16
CA LEU A 13 -38.60 36.35 -74.45
C LEU A 13 -37.50 35.69 -73.66
N SER A 14 -36.29 35.56 -74.17
CA SER A 14 -35.16 35.01 -73.49
C SER A 14 -34.74 35.85 -72.30
N LEU A 15 -34.80 37.19 -72.44
CA LEU A 15 -34.54 38.09 -71.26
C LEU A 15 -35.59 37.95 -70.18
N LEU A 16 -36.86 37.84 -70.54
CA LEU A 16 -37.92 37.59 -69.55
C LEU A 16 -37.79 36.26 -68.83
N ILE A 17 -37.44 35.19 -69.58
CA ILE A 17 -37.16 33.88 -68.98
C ILE A 17 -35.94 33.95 -68.04
N THR A 18 -34.89 34.61 -68.46
CA THR A 18 -33.66 34.76 -67.67
C THR A 18 -33.98 35.57 -66.38
N LEU A 19 -34.72 36.65 -66.46
CA LEU A 19 -35.16 37.42 -65.31
C LEU A 19 -36.04 36.60 -64.39
N ALA A 20 -37.01 35.84 -64.91
CA ALA A 20 -37.85 34.95 -64.12
C ALA A 20 -37.04 33.86 -63.36
N LEU A 21 -36.02 33.30 -64.00
CA LEU A 21 -35.11 32.36 -63.40
C LEU A 21 -34.28 33.01 -62.28
N VAL A 22 -33.72 34.21 -62.53
CA VAL A 22 -32.93 34.96 -61.50
C VAL A 22 -33.83 35.26 -60.29
N PHE A 23 -35.02 35.77 -60.47
CA PHE A 23 -35.92 36.05 -59.34
C PHE A 23 -36.40 34.79 -58.63
N THR A 24 -36.66 33.72 -59.33
CA THR A 24 -36.98 32.41 -58.68
C THR A 24 -35.83 31.89 -57.89
N THR A 25 -34.62 31.97 -58.38
CA THR A 25 -33.41 31.59 -57.66
C THR A 25 -33.19 32.46 -56.42
N ALA A 26 -33.42 33.78 -56.50
CA ALA A 26 -33.34 34.71 -55.38
C ALA A 26 -34.39 34.35 -54.28
N GLN A 27 -35.60 33.95 -54.67
CA GLN A 27 -36.63 33.51 -53.72
C GLN A 27 -36.28 32.21 -53.03
N VAL A 28 -35.75 31.22 -53.78
CA VAL A 28 -35.26 29.96 -53.21
C VAL A 28 -34.10 30.25 -52.20
N TYR A 29 -33.15 31.10 -52.56
CA TYR A 29 -32.09 31.51 -51.67
C TYR A 29 -32.63 32.18 -50.41
N ARG A 30 -33.60 33.11 -50.53
CA ARG A 30 -34.24 33.76 -49.36
C ARG A 30 -34.91 32.78 -48.43
N VAL A 31 -35.64 31.79 -48.95
CA VAL A 31 -36.27 30.76 -48.14
C VAL A 31 -35.23 29.90 -47.42
N ASN A 32 -34.20 29.49 -48.16
CA ASN A 32 -33.09 28.70 -47.57
C ASN A 32 -32.34 29.49 -46.50
N SER A 33 -32.00 30.75 -46.72
CA SER A 33 -31.30 31.59 -45.76
C SER A 33 -32.14 31.75 -44.47
N ALA A 34 -33.43 32.05 -44.60
CA ALA A 34 -34.32 32.19 -43.47
C ALA A 34 -34.57 30.85 -42.71
N SER A 35 -34.47 29.71 -43.41
CA SER A 35 -34.57 28.37 -42.78
C SER A 35 -33.25 28.02 -42.05
N ALA A 36 -32.10 28.36 -42.67
CA ALA A 36 -30.79 28.15 -42.05
C ALA A 36 -30.65 28.95 -40.74
N GLU A 37 -31.11 30.23 -40.70
CA GLU A 37 -31.07 31.03 -39.48
C GLU A 37 -31.87 30.39 -38.32
N VAL A 38 -33.05 29.81 -38.58
CA VAL A 38 -33.85 29.14 -37.53
C VAL A 38 -33.14 27.83 -37.12
N GLN A 39 -32.50 27.14 -38.06
CA GLN A 39 -31.75 25.94 -37.74
C GLN A 39 -30.53 26.25 -36.87
N ASP A 40 -29.78 27.30 -37.17
CA ASP A 40 -28.63 27.74 -36.35
C ASP A 40 -29.01 28.03 -34.92
N VAL A 41 -30.17 28.68 -34.70
CA VAL A 41 -30.69 28.92 -33.35
C VAL A 41 -31.14 27.62 -32.67
N ALA A 42 -31.71 26.67 -33.43
CA ALA A 42 -32.09 25.35 -32.90
C ALA A 42 -30.84 24.53 -32.52
N ASP A 43 -29.79 24.61 -33.34
CA ASP A 43 -28.54 23.93 -33.08
C ASP A 43 -27.85 24.48 -31.81
N ALA A 44 -27.79 25.84 -31.68
CA ALA A 44 -27.28 26.47 -30.46
C ALA A 44 -28.10 26.15 -29.22
N SER A 45 -29.42 26.05 -29.36
CA SER A 45 -30.34 25.69 -28.24
C SER A 45 -30.14 24.22 -27.82
N ALA A 46 -29.95 23.30 -28.77
CA ALA A 46 -29.67 21.90 -28.47
C ALA A 46 -28.34 21.73 -27.75
N LEU A 47 -27.28 22.37 -28.26
CA LEU A 47 -25.95 22.34 -27.62
C LEU A 47 -25.98 22.92 -26.21
N SER A 48 -26.68 24.04 -26.01
CA SER A 48 -26.81 24.68 -24.70
C SER A 48 -27.55 23.78 -23.67
N ALA A 49 -28.60 23.10 -24.10
CA ALA A 49 -29.32 22.15 -23.28
C ALA A 49 -28.45 20.95 -22.86
N GLU A 50 -27.71 20.41 -23.81
CA GLU A 50 -26.84 19.26 -23.56
C GLU A 50 -25.61 19.63 -22.70
N THR A 51 -25.19 20.89 -22.74
CA THR A 51 -24.15 21.41 -21.82
C THR A 51 -24.56 21.27 -20.35
N GLN A 52 -25.84 21.43 -20.01
CA GLN A 52 -26.34 21.25 -18.66
C GLN A 52 -26.21 19.80 -18.20
N VAL A 53 -26.44 18.85 -19.10
CA VAL A 53 -26.23 17.42 -18.81
C VAL A 53 -24.74 17.13 -18.63
N ALA A 54 -23.90 17.70 -19.47
CA ALA A 54 -22.43 17.57 -19.33
C ALA A 54 -21.93 18.09 -17.99
N GLU A 55 -22.37 19.29 -17.58
CA GLU A 55 -22.02 19.88 -16.28
C GLU A 55 -22.47 18.99 -15.10
N PHE A 56 -23.68 18.45 -15.17
CA PHE A 56 -24.16 17.51 -14.15
C PHE A 56 -23.29 16.25 -14.05
N ILE A 57 -22.95 15.62 -15.17
CA ILE A 57 -22.11 14.40 -15.19
C ILE A 57 -20.71 14.73 -14.64
N VAL A 58 -20.13 15.89 -14.97
CA VAL A 58 -18.84 16.33 -14.44
C VAL A 58 -18.91 16.47 -12.90
N ILE A 59 -19.99 17.10 -12.39
CA ILE A 59 -20.19 17.20 -10.93
C ILE A 59 -20.31 15.83 -10.28
N ALA A 60 -21.08 14.90 -10.88
CA ALA A 60 -21.22 13.54 -10.36
C ALA A 60 -19.90 12.78 -10.36
N ARG A 61 -19.13 12.83 -11.46
CA ARG A 61 -17.77 12.25 -11.56
C ARG A 61 -16.81 12.86 -10.53
N PHE A 62 -16.91 14.16 -10.27
CA PHE A 62 -16.14 14.81 -9.22
C PHE A 62 -16.52 14.28 -7.82
N CYS A 63 -17.81 14.15 -7.51
CA CYS A 63 -18.25 13.55 -6.25
C CYS A 63 -17.74 12.10 -6.10
N ASP A 64 -17.80 11.30 -7.17
CA ASP A 64 -17.23 9.95 -7.21
C ASP A 64 -15.72 9.96 -6.92
N ALA A 65 -14.97 10.86 -7.56
CA ALA A 65 -13.54 11.02 -7.30
C ALA A 65 -13.24 11.37 -5.84
N VAL A 66 -14.06 12.22 -5.20
CA VAL A 66 -13.90 12.54 -3.78
C VAL A 66 -14.17 11.32 -2.89
N VAL A 67 -15.23 10.56 -3.15
CA VAL A 67 -15.56 9.33 -2.41
C VAL A 67 -14.42 8.32 -2.49
N LEU A 68 -13.91 8.07 -3.69
CA LEU A 68 -12.78 7.16 -3.91
C LEU A 68 -11.50 7.66 -3.24
N SER A 69 -11.24 8.96 -3.29
CA SER A 69 -10.07 9.56 -2.63
C SER A 69 -10.14 9.46 -1.11
N LEU A 70 -11.32 9.65 -0.52
CA LEU A 70 -11.54 9.46 0.91
C LEU A 70 -11.39 8.00 1.31
N SER A 71 -11.90 7.05 0.51
CA SER A 71 -11.68 5.62 0.72
C SER A 71 -10.19 5.29 0.76
N LEU A 72 -9.44 5.74 -0.24
CA LEU A 72 -8.00 5.52 -0.30
C LEU A 72 -7.26 6.16 0.88
N ALA A 73 -7.59 7.41 1.22
CA ALA A 73 -7.00 8.10 2.36
C ALA A 73 -7.30 7.37 3.68
N GLY A 74 -8.54 6.90 3.85
CA GLY A 74 -8.95 6.11 5.01
C GLY A 74 -8.14 4.81 5.14
N VAL A 75 -8.06 4.02 4.06
CA VAL A 75 -7.29 2.77 4.02
C VAL A 75 -5.81 3.00 4.30
N VAL A 76 -5.18 4.00 3.67
CA VAL A 76 -3.77 4.32 3.91
C VAL A 76 -3.53 4.73 5.36
N THR A 77 -4.38 5.61 5.90
CA THR A 77 -4.22 6.09 7.28
C THR A 77 -4.43 4.98 8.29
N PHE A 78 -5.42 4.13 8.05
CA PHE A 78 -5.70 2.96 8.88
C PHE A 78 -4.55 1.93 8.81
N GLY A 79 -4.05 1.64 7.60
CA GLY A 79 -2.91 0.76 7.39
C GLY A 79 -1.62 1.27 8.05
N LEU A 80 -1.39 2.59 8.05
CA LEU A 80 -0.30 3.21 8.81
C LEU A 80 -0.48 3.01 10.32
N GLY A 81 -1.72 3.05 10.81
CA GLY A 81 -2.05 2.74 12.20
C GLY A 81 -1.69 1.29 12.56
N ILE A 82 -2.06 0.32 11.72
CA ILE A 82 -1.70 -1.10 11.88
C ILE A 82 -0.17 -1.27 11.83
N ALA A 83 0.51 -0.66 10.86
CA ALA A 83 1.97 -0.73 10.77
C ALA A 83 2.67 -0.14 12.01
N ALA A 84 2.11 0.93 12.59
CA ALA A 84 2.65 1.56 13.78
C ALA A 84 2.54 0.68 15.04
N LEU A 85 1.60 -0.28 15.09
CA LEU A 85 1.51 -1.27 16.18
C LEU A 85 2.73 -2.21 16.22
N CYS A 86 3.41 -2.41 15.08
CA CYS A 86 4.52 -3.35 14.97
C CYS A 86 5.83 -2.87 15.63
N THR A 87 5.88 -1.65 16.16
CA THR A 87 7.07 -1.16 16.85
C THR A 87 6.72 -0.42 18.14
N PRO A 88 7.44 -0.65 19.24
CA PRO A 88 7.19 0.01 20.51
C PRO A 88 7.29 1.54 20.43
N VAL A 89 8.15 2.05 19.56
CA VAL A 89 8.38 3.50 19.38
C VAL A 89 7.17 4.18 18.74
N THR A 90 6.49 3.53 17.79
CA THR A 90 5.33 4.09 17.07
C THR A 90 3.99 3.65 17.61
N ALA A 91 3.95 2.62 18.46
CA ALA A 91 2.72 2.10 19.07
C ALA A 91 1.84 3.20 19.72
N PRO A 92 2.37 4.23 20.39
CA PRO A 92 1.54 5.32 20.92
C PRO A 92 0.84 6.16 19.85
N ALA A 93 1.38 6.19 18.61
CA ALA A 93 0.77 6.91 17.50
C ALA A 93 -0.28 6.07 16.75
N SER A 94 -0.30 4.75 16.94
CA SER A 94 -1.20 3.84 16.24
C SER A 94 -2.67 4.14 16.52
N GLU A 95 -3.05 4.36 17.79
CA GLU A 95 -4.42 4.69 18.20
C GLU A 95 -4.94 5.96 17.52
N ALA A 96 -4.10 7.00 17.45
CA ALA A 96 -4.44 8.24 16.77
C ALA A 96 -4.63 8.04 15.26
N LEU A 97 -3.80 7.21 14.62
CA LEU A 97 -3.90 6.89 13.19
C LEU A 97 -5.11 6.01 12.88
N LEU A 98 -5.39 5.00 13.68
CA LEU A 98 -6.55 4.14 13.54
C LEU A 98 -7.85 4.95 13.70
N SER A 99 -7.97 5.74 14.76
CA SER A 99 -9.11 6.64 14.99
C SER A 99 -9.26 7.70 13.87
N ALA A 100 -8.15 8.16 13.28
CA ALA A 100 -8.19 9.08 12.15
C ALA A 100 -8.68 8.37 10.87
N GLY A 101 -8.22 7.15 10.61
CA GLY A 101 -8.68 6.32 9.49
C GLY A 101 -10.19 6.06 9.57
N GLU A 102 -10.68 5.61 10.72
CA GLU A 102 -12.12 5.41 10.98
C GLU A 102 -12.93 6.68 10.70
N LYS A 103 -12.48 7.84 11.18
CA LYS A 103 -13.16 9.13 10.91
C LYS A 103 -13.18 9.48 9.44
N ILE A 104 -12.13 9.18 8.69
CA ILE A 104 -12.13 9.41 7.23
C ILE A 104 -13.21 8.55 6.57
N PHE A 105 -13.39 7.30 6.97
CA PHE A 105 -14.48 6.45 6.48
C PHE A 105 -15.86 7.00 6.87
N GLN A 106 -16.04 7.47 8.10
CA GLN A 106 -17.29 8.13 8.51
C GLN A 106 -17.57 9.39 7.69
N VAL A 107 -16.55 10.22 7.42
CA VAL A 107 -16.68 11.40 6.54
C VAL A 107 -17.01 10.98 5.12
N ARG A 108 -16.39 9.92 4.59
CA ARG A 108 -16.71 9.35 3.27
C ARG A 108 -18.18 8.93 3.17
N SER A 109 -18.67 8.17 4.15
CA SER A 109 -20.08 7.72 4.18
C SER A 109 -21.03 8.90 4.21
N GLN A 110 -20.82 9.88 5.10
CA GLN A 110 -21.64 11.09 5.20
C GLN A 110 -21.58 11.93 3.90
N PHE A 111 -20.41 12.06 3.29
CA PHE A 111 -20.25 12.76 2.02
C PHE A 111 -21.01 12.02 0.90
N SER A 112 -20.90 10.71 0.82
CA SER A 112 -21.58 9.87 -0.16
C SER A 112 -23.09 10.04 -0.09
N ASP A 113 -23.68 9.98 1.12
CA ASP A 113 -25.12 10.16 1.33
C ASP A 113 -25.59 11.58 0.96
N ARG A 114 -24.84 12.59 1.33
CA ARG A 114 -25.15 13.99 0.98
C ARG A 114 -25.00 14.25 -0.51
N ALA A 115 -23.95 13.72 -1.14
CA ALA A 115 -23.74 13.79 -2.58
C ALA A 115 -24.89 13.13 -3.34
N LYS A 116 -25.31 11.91 -2.94
CA LYS A 116 -26.48 11.21 -3.48
C LYS A 116 -27.74 12.07 -3.41
N ALA A 117 -28.03 12.65 -2.23
CA ALA A 117 -29.21 13.47 -2.02
C ALA A 117 -29.19 14.75 -2.88
N ALA A 118 -28.03 15.40 -2.99
CA ALA A 118 -27.85 16.61 -3.80
C ALA A 118 -27.92 16.31 -5.30
N LEU A 119 -27.18 15.30 -5.77
CA LEU A 119 -27.21 14.87 -7.16
C LEU A 119 -28.60 14.43 -7.60
N SER A 120 -29.37 13.72 -6.75
CA SER A 120 -30.74 13.35 -7.03
C SER A 120 -31.67 14.55 -7.20
N LYS A 121 -31.46 15.63 -6.43
CA LYS A 121 -32.22 16.88 -6.58
C LYS A 121 -31.85 17.60 -7.87
N ILE A 122 -30.55 17.73 -8.17
CA ILE A 122 -30.08 18.35 -9.42
C ILE A 122 -30.58 17.57 -10.63
N GLN A 123 -30.48 16.23 -10.58
CA GLN A 123 -30.93 15.35 -11.65
C GLN A 123 -32.42 15.54 -11.97
N LYS A 124 -33.28 15.68 -10.95
CA LYS A 124 -34.71 15.97 -11.12
C LYS A 124 -34.97 17.33 -11.73
N ALA A 125 -34.10 18.34 -11.44
CA ALA A 125 -34.22 19.67 -11.99
C ALA A 125 -33.58 19.85 -13.38
N LEU A 126 -32.78 18.88 -13.84
CA LEU A 126 -32.01 18.98 -15.07
C LEU A 126 -32.85 19.23 -16.33
N PRO A 127 -34.04 18.58 -16.55
CA PRO A 127 -34.90 18.90 -17.69
C PRO A 127 -35.38 20.36 -17.71
N PHE A 128 -35.61 20.91 -16.53
CA PHE A 128 -35.97 22.34 -16.41
C PHE A 128 -34.80 23.25 -16.82
N PHE A 129 -33.58 23.00 -16.30
CA PHE A 129 -32.40 23.79 -16.67
C PHE A 129 -32.11 23.70 -18.17
N ALA A 130 -32.19 22.52 -18.76
CA ALA A 130 -32.03 22.33 -20.20
C ALA A 130 -33.04 23.14 -21.02
N ALA A 131 -34.33 23.10 -20.61
CA ALA A 131 -35.39 23.83 -21.28
C ALA A 131 -35.20 25.36 -21.11
N ALA A 132 -34.84 25.82 -19.91
CA ALA A 132 -34.59 27.23 -19.64
C ALA A 132 -33.37 27.77 -20.42
N CYS A 133 -32.28 27.00 -20.48
CA CYS A 133 -31.11 27.39 -21.26
C CYS A 133 -31.42 27.48 -22.77
N ALA A 134 -32.13 26.50 -23.32
CA ALA A 134 -32.56 26.52 -24.71
C ALA A 134 -33.48 27.75 -25.02
N ALA A 135 -34.42 28.04 -24.13
CA ALA A 135 -35.28 29.24 -24.24
C ALA A 135 -34.47 30.53 -24.15
N GLY A 136 -33.47 30.57 -23.25
CA GLY A 136 -32.55 31.68 -23.13
C GLY A 136 -31.75 31.96 -24.37
N VAL A 137 -31.21 30.91 -25.00
CA VAL A 137 -30.44 30.99 -26.26
C VAL A 137 -31.34 31.48 -27.40
N ALA A 138 -32.54 30.91 -27.54
CA ALA A 138 -33.50 31.35 -28.57
C ALA A 138 -33.84 32.85 -28.39
N ARG A 139 -34.12 33.26 -27.16
CA ARG A 139 -34.43 34.69 -26.84
C ARG A 139 -33.25 35.61 -27.08
N ALA A 140 -32.02 35.20 -26.80
CA ALA A 140 -30.81 35.99 -27.02
C ALA A 140 -30.55 36.27 -28.51
N ASN A 141 -31.11 35.45 -29.42
CA ASN A 141 -31.06 35.65 -30.85
C ASN A 141 -32.21 36.57 -31.38
N ASN A 142 -33.11 37.02 -30.52
CA ASN A 142 -34.09 38.08 -30.84
C ASN A 142 -33.40 39.42 -30.84
N GLY A 143 -32.74 39.79 -31.93
CA GLY A 143 -32.07 41.08 -32.11
C GLY A 143 -32.97 42.11 -32.81
N ASP A 144 -32.40 43.29 -33.12
CA ASP A 144 -33.07 44.38 -33.86
C ASP A 144 -33.34 43.99 -35.35
N SER A 145 -33.12 42.74 -35.72
CA SER A 145 -33.34 42.26 -37.09
C SER A 145 -34.84 42.13 -37.36
N ALA A 146 -35.30 42.78 -38.41
CA ALA A 146 -36.70 42.68 -38.84
C ALA A 146 -37.04 41.25 -39.20
N GLY A 147 -37.92 40.61 -38.36
CA GLY A 147 -38.38 39.23 -38.56
C GLY A 147 -37.79 38.19 -37.64
N ALA A 148 -37.01 38.57 -36.64
CA ALA A 148 -36.52 37.68 -35.57
C ALA A 148 -37.47 37.71 -34.39
N ASP A 149 -38.19 36.61 -34.15
CA ASP A 149 -39.01 36.36 -32.94
C ASP A 149 -38.88 34.86 -32.63
N TYR A 150 -37.71 34.51 -32.05
CA TYR A 150 -37.35 33.14 -31.75
C TYR A 150 -37.83 32.72 -30.35
N LEU A 151 -38.49 31.60 -30.31
CA LEU A 151 -38.90 30.89 -29.12
C LEU A 151 -38.32 29.47 -29.20
N GLY A 152 -37.69 29.03 -28.15
CA GLY A 152 -37.03 27.71 -28.12
C GLY A 152 -37.33 26.97 -26.84
N ILE A 153 -37.38 25.65 -26.94
CA ILE A 153 -37.39 24.72 -25.80
C ILE A 153 -36.56 23.50 -26.14
N ALA A 154 -35.92 22.93 -25.14
CA ALA A 154 -35.25 21.63 -25.28
C ALA A 154 -35.83 20.58 -24.36
N LEU A 155 -35.82 19.35 -24.83
CA LEU A 155 -36.31 18.15 -24.16
C LEU A 155 -35.13 17.19 -24.05
N LEU A 156 -34.89 16.67 -22.84
CA LEU A 156 -33.87 15.66 -22.59
C LEU A 156 -34.41 14.25 -22.90
N VAL A 157 -33.56 13.40 -23.44
CA VAL A 157 -33.89 12.02 -23.80
C VAL A 157 -32.88 11.07 -23.11
N PRO A 158 -33.31 10.17 -22.19
CA PRO A 158 -34.68 10.06 -21.63
C PRO A 158 -35.04 11.31 -20.79
N GLY A 159 -36.32 11.55 -20.61
CA GLY A 159 -36.82 12.69 -19.82
C GLY A 159 -36.70 12.51 -18.30
N LYS A 160 -36.41 11.28 -17.84
CA LYS A 160 -36.18 10.92 -16.47
C LYS A 160 -34.87 10.15 -16.36
N GLY A 161 -34.06 10.47 -15.36
CA GLY A 161 -32.89 9.66 -15.04
C GLY A 161 -33.23 8.49 -14.14
N GLU A 162 -32.31 7.54 -14.04
CA GLU A 162 -32.37 6.45 -13.10
C GLU A 162 -32.06 6.93 -11.68
N ASP A 163 -32.52 6.18 -10.66
CA ASP A 163 -32.18 6.49 -9.29
C ASP A 163 -30.68 6.32 -9.07
N ILE A 164 -30.06 7.35 -8.48
CA ILE A 164 -28.61 7.32 -8.18
C ILE A 164 -28.38 6.28 -7.10
N ASN A 165 -27.65 5.23 -7.46
CA ASN A 165 -27.27 4.18 -6.53
C ASN A 165 -25.91 4.53 -5.93
N VAL A 166 -25.85 4.57 -4.59
CA VAL A 166 -24.63 4.73 -3.82
C VAL A 166 -24.77 3.85 -2.60
N ASP A 167 -23.92 2.86 -2.47
CA ASP A 167 -23.81 2.09 -1.24
C ASP A 167 -22.76 2.78 -0.34
N SER A 168 -23.25 3.39 0.74
CA SER A 168 -22.40 4.09 1.72
C SER A 168 -21.85 3.18 2.81
N SER A 169 -22.37 1.94 2.92
CA SER A 169 -21.84 0.96 3.87
C SER A 169 -20.44 0.55 3.49
N ASP A 170 -19.53 0.55 4.42
CA ASP A 170 -18.19 -0.02 4.28
C ASP A 170 -17.94 -0.94 5.50
N GLY A 171 -17.09 -1.94 5.32
CA GLY A 171 -16.67 -2.85 6.39
C GLY A 171 -15.62 -2.22 7.33
N ALA A 172 -15.50 -0.89 7.35
CA ALA A 172 -14.48 -0.20 8.12
C ALA A 172 -14.68 -0.34 9.63
N ASP A 173 -15.95 -0.31 10.09
CA ASP A 173 -16.27 -0.50 11.51
C ASP A 173 -15.89 -1.93 11.97
N GLU A 174 -16.16 -2.94 11.13
CA GLU A 174 -15.79 -4.34 11.41
C GLU A 174 -14.26 -4.52 11.49
N LEU A 175 -13.52 -3.88 10.57
CA LEU A 175 -12.06 -3.90 10.60
C LEU A 175 -11.52 -3.14 11.81
N ALA A 176 -12.13 -2.02 12.20
CA ALA A 176 -11.74 -1.27 13.38
C ALA A 176 -11.89 -2.12 14.66
N ASP A 177 -13.02 -2.79 14.82
CA ASP A 177 -13.28 -3.70 15.95
C ASP A 177 -12.27 -4.87 15.96
N GLU A 178 -11.94 -5.43 14.81
CA GLU A 178 -10.96 -6.51 14.67
C GLU A 178 -9.55 -6.05 15.08
N VAL A 179 -9.13 -4.87 14.59
CA VAL A 179 -7.83 -4.29 14.95
C VAL A 179 -7.77 -3.95 16.43
N GLU A 180 -8.83 -3.34 17.01
CA GLU A 180 -8.90 -3.03 18.43
C GLU A 180 -8.78 -4.30 19.27
N GLY A 181 -9.46 -5.39 18.87
CA GLY A 181 -9.39 -6.68 19.53
C GLY A 181 -8.01 -7.34 19.51
N GLN A 182 -7.16 -7.02 18.54
CA GLN A 182 -5.82 -7.61 18.37
C GLN A 182 -4.68 -6.65 18.73
N ALA A 183 -4.96 -5.35 18.90
CA ALA A 183 -3.94 -4.31 19.05
C ALA A 183 -3.03 -4.51 20.25
N ASP A 184 -3.59 -4.88 21.40
CA ASP A 184 -2.83 -5.08 22.64
C ASP A 184 -1.91 -6.30 22.53
N ASP A 185 -2.40 -7.40 21.95
CA ASP A 185 -1.59 -8.60 21.76
C ASP A 185 -0.49 -8.41 20.70
N ILE A 186 -0.77 -7.69 19.61
CA ILE A 186 0.25 -7.32 18.62
C ILE A 186 1.33 -6.46 19.26
N ARG A 187 0.95 -5.48 20.09
CA ARG A 187 1.88 -4.58 20.77
C ARG A 187 2.76 -5.34 21.76
N GLU A 188 2.17 -6.19 22.60
CA GLU A 188 2.91 -7.02 23.58
C GLU A 188 3.96 -7.88 22.87
N LYS A 189 3.56 -8.57 21.79
CA LYS A 189 4.48 -9.42 21.02
C LYS A 189 5.53 -8.64 20.24
N ALA A 190 5.21 -7.45 19.76
CA ALA A 190 6.19 -6.57 19.11
C ALA A 190 7.22 -6.05 20.14
N GLU A 191 6.80 -5.72 21.37
CA GLU A 191 7.69 -5.36 22.46
C GLU A 191 8.60 -6.53 22.85
N GLU A 192 8.05 -7.74 23.00
CA GLU A 192 8.84 -8.95 23.28
C GLU A 192 9.84 -9.27 22.16
N ALA A 193 9.46 -9.10 20.89
CA ALA A 193 10.36 -9.29 19.75
C ALA A 193 11.49 -8.26 19.72
N GLU A 194 11.20 -7.01 20.06
CA GLU A 194 12.19 -5.95 20.15
C GLU A 194 13.16 -6.18 21.29
N GLU A 195 12.65 -6.54 22.48
CA GLU A 195 13.46 -6.85 23.66
C GLU A 195 14.39 -8.03 23.41
N ALA A 196 13.87 -9.12 22.82
CA ALA A 196 14.67 -10.28 22.47
C ALA A 196 15.71 -9.96 21.37
N SER A 197 15.38 -9.12 20.38
CA SER A 197 16.33 -8.66 19.38
C SER A 197 17.46 -7.81 19.99
N GLN A 198 17.14 -6.95 20.94
CA GLN A 198 18.15 -6.21 21.71
C GLN A 198 19.02 -7.15 22.55
N GLY A 199 18.42 -8.13 23.20
CA GLY A 199 19.15 -9.16 23.95
C GLY A 199 20.14 -9.94 23.07
N ALA A 200 19.72 -10.34 21.86
CA ALA A 200 20.58 -10.98 20.88
C ALA A 200 21.75 -10.06 20.45
N ASN A 201 21.47 -8.80 20.14
CA ASN A 201 22.52 -7.84 19.79
C ASN A 201 23.52 -7.60 20.92
N GLU A 202 23.04 -7.57 22.17
CA GLU A 202 23.93 -7.45 23.35
C GLU A 202 24.78 -8.70 23.57
N ALA A 203 24.21 -9.88 23.35
CA ALA A 203 24.96 -11.13 23.39
C ALA A 203 26.05 -11.17 22.30
N LYS A 204 25.69 -10.80 21.05
CA LYS A 204 26.65 -10.70 19.95
C LYS A 204 27.78 -9.71 20.26
N ARG A 205 27.44 -8.57 20.84
CA ARG A 205 28.45 -7.56 21.27
C ARG A 205 29.39 -8.12 22.33
N ARG A 206 28.87 -8.83 23.36
CA ARG A 206 29.73 -9.47 24.37
C ARG A 206 30.67 -10.50 23.75
N GLY A 207 30.18 -11.33 22.84
CA GLY A 207 31.00 -12.26 22.08
C GLY A 207 32.11 -11.56 21.30
N PHE A 208 31.77 -10.51 20.56
CA PHE A 208 32.73 -9.68 19.83
C PHE A 208 33.79 -9.04 20.75
N GLU A 209 33.39 -8.46 21.88
CA GLU A 209 34.30 -7.84 22.85
C GLU A 209 35.28 -8.86 23.45
N ARG A 210 34.84 -10.12 23.66
CA ARG A 210 35.70 -11.19 24.18
C ARG A 210 36.64 -11.78 23.12
N ASP A 211 36.24 -11.78 21.86
CA ASP A 211 37.04 -12.25 20.74
C ASP A 211 38.02 -11.20 20.23
N CYS A 212 37.51 -10.01 19.81
CA CYS A 212 38.31 -8.95 19.18
C CYS A 212 38.49 -7.69 20.02
N GLY A 213 37.80 -7.58 21.12
CA GLY A 213 37.97 -6.70 22.26
C GLY A 213 37.90 -5.18 22.09
N ALA A 214 37.11 -4.59 22.98
CA ALA A 214 37.21 -3.15 23.26
C ALA A 214 38.36 -2.82 24.20
N ASN A 215 38.96 -3.79 24.91
CA ASN A 215 40.06 -3.64 25.84
C ASN A 215 41.29 -4.39 25.35
N PRO A 216 42.25 -3.74 24.73
CA PRO A 216 43.52 -4.30 24.31
C PRO A 216 44.20 -5.06 25.46
N GLY A 217 44.72 -6.26 25.19
CA GLY A 217 45.37 -7.12 26.16
C GLY A 217 44.43 -8.12 26.89
N TYR A 218 43.11 -8.06 26.63
CA TYR A 218 42.10 -8.89 27.33
C TYR A 218 41.08 -9.52 26.40
N CYS A 219 41.48 -10.04 25.22
CA CYS A 219 40.59 -10.75 24.31
C CYS A 219 41.29 -11.94 23.65
N MET A 220 40.50 -12.83 23.00
CA MET A 220 41.03 -14.01 22.31
C MET A 220 42.07 -13.63 21.23
N TYR A 221 41.83 -12.57 20.47
CA TYR A 221 42.74 -12.10 19.42
C TYR A 221 44.15 -11.88 19.95
N GLU A 222 44.30 -11.08 21.03
CA GLU A 222 45.58 -10.74 21.58
C GLU A 222 46.25 -11.92 22.33
N ARG A 223 45.44 -12.79 22.94
CA ARG A 223 45.96 -14.01 23.55
C ARG A 223 46.43 -15.01 22.50
N ALA A 224 45.72 -15.14 21.37
CA ALA A 224 46.17 -15.96 20.26
C ALA A 224 47.50 -15.45 19.66
N GLU A 225 47.68 -14.12 19.57
CA GLU A 225 48.94 -13.54 19.13
C GLU A 225 50.07 -13.77 20.16
N SER A 226 49.83 -13.45 21.44
CA SER A 226 50.87 -13.46 22.48
C SER A 226 51.25 -14.89 22.93
N LEU A 227 50.31 -15.81 23.00
CA LEU A 227 50.56 -17.17 23.54
C LEU A 227 50.80 -18.21 22.48
N ALA A 228 50.21 -18.06 21.27
CA ALA A 228 50.31 -19.04 20.18
C ALA A 228 51.04 -18.48 18.95
N GLY A 229 51.49 -17.23 18.97
CA GLY A 229 52.20 -16.58 17.86
C GLY A 229 51.38 -16.43 16.57
N LEU A 230 50.02 -16.49 16.66
CA LEU A 230 49.16 -16.35 15.51
C LEU A 230 49.13 -14.89 15.04
N SER A 231 49.22 -14.69 13.71
CA SER A 231 49.20 -13.34 13.13
C SER A 231 48.68 -13.32 11.70
N GLY A 232 48.28 -12.14 11.20
CA GLY A 232 47.84 -11.95 9.84
C GLY A 232 46.56 -12.77 9.50
N SER A 233 46.61 -13.58 8.46
CA SER A 233 45.44 -14.38 8.02
C SER A 233 45.09 -15.50 8.98
N SER A 234 46.04 -15.96 9.83
CA SER A 234 45.75 -16.98 10.85
C SER A 234 45.10 -16.37 12.12
N ASN A 235 45.15 -15.05 12.26
CA ASN A 235 44.53 -14.33 13.38
C ASN A 235 43.92 -13.00 12.86
N PRO A 236 42.82 -13.03 12.13
CA PRO A 236 42.22 -11.82 11.58
C PRO A 236 41.59 -10.95 12.68
N LEU A 237 41.90 -9.63 12.64
CA LEU A 237 41.28 -8.65 13.53
C LEU A 237 40.07 -8.03 12.89
N TYR A 238 38.95 -8.04 13.61
CA TYR A 238 37.74 -7.33 13.26
C TYR A 238 37.54 -6.10 14.15
N THR A 239 37.12 -5.00 13.56
CA THR A 239 36.93 -3.71 14.25
C THR A 239 35.50 -3.28 14.40
N SER A 240 34.54 -4.01 13.74
CA SER A 240 33.11 -3.79 13.83
C SER A 240 32.36 -5.09 14.06
N ILE A 241 31.37 -5.02 14.93
CA ILE A 241 30.43 -6.12 15.20
C ILE A 241 29.67 -6.54 13.93
N ASP A 242 29.44 -5.63 12.98
CA ASP A 242 28.71 -5.89 11.74
C ASP A 242 29.46 -6.81 10.78
N THR A 243 30.80 -6.79 10.86
CA THR A 243 31.68 -7.63 10.04
C THR A 243 32.18 -8.87 10.77
N TRP A 244 31.90 -8.98 12.04
CA TRP A 244 32.28 -10.08 12.90
C TRP A 244 31.14 -11.09 13.05
N SER A 245 31.47 -12.36 13.18
CA SER A 245 30.57 -13.45 13.49
C SER A 245 31.16 -14.42 14.51
N PHE A 246 30.34 -15.22 15.16
CA PHE A 246 30.81 -16.25 16.10
C PHE A 246 31.70 -17.29 15.42
N SER A 247 31.57 -17.54 14.13
CA SER A 247 32.45 -18.42 13.38
C SER A 247 33.92 -17.97 13.41
N VAL A 248 34.17 -16.65 13.45
CA VAL A 248 35.51 -16.09 13.55
C VAL A 248 36.17 -16.47 14.87
N ALA A 249 35.44 -16.39 15.98
CA ALA A 249 35.91 -16.74 17.31
C ALA A 249 36.20 -18.25 17.41
N LEU A 250 35.31 -19.09 16.90
CA LEU A 250 35.51 -20.54 16.88
C LEU A 250 36.73 -20.96 16.04
N GLU A 251 36.88 -20.38 14.85
CA GLU A 251 38.06 -20.66 13.99
C GLU A 251 39.38 -20.16 14.61
N ARG A 252 39.31 -19.04 15.35
CA ARG A 252 40.46 -18.58 16.14
C ARG A 252 40.84 -19.58 17.24
N ALA A 253 39.83 -20.12 17.94
CA ALA A 253 40.06 -21.12 18.98
C ALA A 253 40.65 -22.40 18.41
N LYS A 254 40.14 -22.93 17.31
CA LYS A 254 40.70 -24.07 16.61
C LYS A 254 42.19 -23.86 16.27
N ARG A 255 42.53 -22.73 15.68
CA ARG A 255 43.90 -22.36 15.32
C ARG A 255 44.80 -22.16 16.54
N TYR A 256 44.27 -21.57 17.61
CA TYR A 256 45.03 -21.40 18.84
C TYR A 256 45.46 -22.73 19.43
N TYR A 257 44.54 -23.66 19.65
CA TYR A 257 44.87 -24.94 20.27
C TYR A 257 45.70 -25.81 19.34
N SER A 258 45.48 -25.80 18.04
CA SER A 258 46.38 -26.50 17.10
C SER A 258 47.79 -25.96 17.13
N SER A 259 47.95 -24.60 17.15
CA SER A 259 49.28 -23.99 17.25
C SER A 259 49.97 -24.30 18.57
N ARG A 260 49.21 -24.29 19.67
CA ARG A 260 49.73 -24.67 20.98
C ARG A 260 50.17 -26.12 21.04
N ALA A 261 49.37 -27.06 20.46
CA ALA A 261 49.73 -28.45 20.38
C ALA A 261 51.02 -28.72 19.55
N GLU A 262 51.21 -27.95 18.47
CA GLU A 262 52.38 -28.09 17.59
C GLU A 262 53.67 -27.46 18.15
N ASN A 263 53.55 -26.34 18.87
CA ASN A 263 54.71 -25.46 19.18
C ASN A 263 54.96 -25.30 20.67
N ASP A 264 54.23 -25.96 21.60
CA ASP A 264 54.51 -25.85 23.04
C ASP A 264 55.75 -26.64 23.43
N GLU A 265 56.63 -25.99 24.15
CA GLU A 265 57.89 -26.56 24.60
C GLU A 265 57.97 -26.64 26.15
N PRO A 266 58.72 -27.55 26.71
CA PRO A 266 58.87 -27.64 28.16
C PRO A 266 59.58 -26.43 28.73
N ASP A 267 59.09 -25.94 29.87
CA ASP A 267 59.62 -24.75 30.56
C ASP A 267 61.05 -25.00 31.14
N GLY A 268 61.46 -26.27 31.27
CA GLY A 268 62.73 -26.69 31.79
C GLY A 268 62.98 -28.16 31.50
N SER A 269 64.08 -28.67 32.02
CA SER A 269 64.53 -30.08 31.83
C SER A 269 64.30 -30.99 33.05
N SER A 270 63.65 -30.46 34.11
CA SER A 270 63.33 -31.33 35.25
C SER A 270 62.19 -32.26 34.92
N PRO A 271 62.14 -33.46 35.55
CA PRO A 271 61.02 -34.38 35.31
C PRO A 271 59.64 -33.77 35.59
N GLU A 272 59.54 -32.88 36.58
CA GLU A 272 58.30 -32.14 36.87
C GLU A 272 57.95 -31.12 35.77
N ASP A 273 58.95 -30.43 35.19
CA ASP A 273 58.73 -29.53 34.07
C ASP A 273 58.24 -30.27 32.84
N ILE A 274 58.81 -31.42 32.56
CA ILE A 274 58.41 -32.31 31.46
C ILE A 274 56.98 -32.80 31.71
N THR A 275 56.61 -33.17 32.93
CA THR A 275 55.25 -33.60 33.29
C THR A 275 54.24 -32.43 33.06
N ARG A 276 54.57 -31.23 33.57
CA ARG A 276 53.70 -30.06 33.35
C ARG A 276 53.53 -29.79 31.86
N TRP A 277 54.57 -29.84 31.09
CA TRP A 277 54.51 -29.69 29.64
C TRP A 277 53.64 -30.80 28.98
N ARG A 278 53.87 -32.07 29.36
CA ARG A 278 53.08 -33.20 28.83
C ARG A 278 51.57 -33.06 29.15
N CYS A 279 51.24 -32.63 30.35
CA CYS A 279 49.84 -32.34 30.71
C CYS A 279 49.24 -31.20 29.87
N ARG A 280 50.02 -30.10 29.66
CA ARG A 280 49.59 -29.02 28.79
C ARG A 280 49.40 -29.47 27.35
N LEU A 281 50.36 -30.18 26.79
CA LEU A 281 50.29 -30.72 25.44
C LEU A 281 49.08 -31.61 25.28
N ALA A 282 48.84 -32.56 26.20
CA ALA A 282 47.68 -33.41 26.21
C ALA A 282 46.36 -32.64 26.20
N PHE A 283 46.29 -31.56 26.99
CA PHE A 283 45.13 -30.68 27.00
C PHE A 283 44.95 -29.91 25.68
N TYR A 284 46.03 -29.38 25.09
CA TYR A 284 45.93 -28.68 23.81
C TYR A 284 45.53 -29.59 22.63
N GLU A 285 46.09 -30.81 22.58
CA GLU A 285 45.69 -31.82 21.59
C GLU A 285 44.21 -32.18 21.74
N TYR A 286 43.77 -32.46 22.97
CA TYR A 286 42.37 -32.75 23.24
C TYR A 286 41.46 -31.57 22.82
N ALA A 287 41.80 -30.36 23.20
CA ALA A 287 40.99 -29.17 22.87
C ALA A 287 40.93 -28.92 21.35
N ALA A 288 42.07 -29.09 20.64
CA ALA A 288 42.13 -28.95 19.20
C ALA A 288 41.21 -29.98 18.49
N ASP A 289 41.30 -31.26 18.89
CA ASP A 289 40.48 -32.32 18.33
C ASP A 289 39.01 -32.13 18.63
N HIS A 290 38.67 -31.81 19.88
CA HIS A 290 37.29 -31.59 20.31
C HIS A 290 36.65 -30.39 19.60
N LEU A 291 37.36 -29.26 19.47
CA LEU A 291 36.88 -28.14 18.69
C LEU A 291 36.73 -28.42 17.20
N TYR A 292 37.65 -29.23 16.64
CA TYR A 292 37.63 -29.55 15.22
C TYR A 292 36.43 -30.42 14.85
N TRP A 293 36.13 -31.44 15.63
CA TRP A 293 35.09 -32.44 15.31
C TRP A 293 33.69 -32.02 15.76
N ASP A 294 33.56 -31.37 16.89
CA ASP A 294 32.27 -31.05 17.50
C ASP A 294 31.91 -29.56 17.39
N GLY A 295 32.88 -28.67 17.15
CA GLY A 295 32.66 -27.22 17.06
C GLY A 295 32.17 -26.77 15.67
N TYR A 296 31.03 -26.12 15.61
CA TYR A 296 30.50 -25.51 14.40
C TYR A 296 29.71 -24.21 14.69
N VAL A 297 29.60 -23.37 13.69
CA VAL A 297 28.71 -22.20 13.66
C VAL A 297 28.09 -22.16 12.28
N TYR A 298 26.78 -22.21 12.22
CA TYR A 298 25.96 -21.96 11.06
C TYR A 298 25.17 -20.69 11.27
N GLU A 299 25.32 -19.69 10.42
CA GLU A 299 24.64 -18.39 10.50
C GLU A 299 24.22 -17.97 9.09
N ASP A 300 22.92 -17.82 8.89
CA ASP A 300 22.32 -17.18 7.73
C ASP A 300 21.29 -16.13 8.17
N ASP A 301 20.54 -15.56 7.21
CA ASP A 301 19.57 -14.51 7.50
C ASP A 301 18.46 -14.98 8.44
N ASP A 302 18.07 -16.27 8.35
CA ASP A 302 16.90 -16.81 9.06
C ASP A 302 17.29 -17.64 10.28
N THR A 303 18.47 -18.27 10.27
CA THR A 303 18.85 -19.26 11.29
C THR A 303 20.23 -18.98 11.87
N PHE A 304 20.38 -19.28 13.16
CA PHE A 304 21.64 -19.37 13.85
C PHE A 304 21.66 -20.65 14.65
N ASP A 305 22.68 -21.46 14.45
CA ASP A 305 22.94 -22.72 15.18
C ASP A 305 24.45 -22.83 15.41
N ALA A 306 24.86 -22.95 16.64
CA ALA A 306 26.27 -22.98 16.99
C ALA A 306 26.53 -23.96 18.13
N ASN A 307 27.63 -24.70 17.99
CA ASN A 307 28.15 -25.51 19.07
C ASN A 307 29.58 -25.06 19.38
N PHE A 308 29.77 -24.48 20.56
CA PHE A 308 31.09 -24.21 21.14
C PHE A 308 31.38 -25.28 22.17
N PRO A 309 32.15 -26.32 21.82
CA PRO A 309 32.44 -27.42 22.76
C PRO A 309 33.01 -26.93 24.07
N SER A 310 32.44 -27.42 25.16
CA SER A 310 32.90 -27.03 26.50
C SER A 310 34.29 -27.62 26.77
N LEU A 311 35.23 -26.76 27.15
CA LEU A 311 36.57 -27.18 27.56
C LEU A 311 36.62 -27.27 29.10
N PRO A 312 37.27 -28.27 29.68
CA PRO A 312 37.30 -28.46 31.12
C PRO A 312 38.04 -27.35 31.83
N ARG A 313 37.47 -26.79 32.89
CA ARG A 313 37.95 -25.64 33.66
C ARG A 313 38.60 -26.03 35.00
N ASN A 314 38.39 -27.25 35.43
CA ASN A 314 38.88 -27.79 36.70
C ASN A 314 39.01 -29.28 36.68
N THR A 315 39.58 -29.87 37.74
CA THR A 315 39.78 -31.33 37.86
C THR A 315 38.48 -32.14 37.81
N ALA A 316 37.36 -31.60 38.29
CA ALA A 316 36.08 -32.30 38.27
C ALA A 316 35.56 -32.43 36.80
N GLU A 317 35.59 -31.33 36.06
CA GLU A 317 35.20 -31.32 34.62
C GLU A 317 36.20 -32.15 33.78
N MET A 318 37.49 -32.16 34.12
CA MET A 318 38.50 -32.97 33.44
C MET A 318 38.19 -34.45 33.51
N ARG A 319 37.63 -34.94 34.60
CA ARG A 319 37.24 -36.38 34.80
C ARG A 319 36.15 -36.86 33.83
N GLU A 320 35.40 -35.93 33.23
CA GLU A 320 34.33 -36.23 32.29
C GLU A 320 34.81 -36.26 30.83
N THR A 321 36.10 -35.96 30.59
CA THR A 321 36.69 -35.88 29.25
C THR A 321 37.37 -37.17 28.80
N SER A 322 37.49 -37.38 27.48
CA SER A 322 38.30 -38.48 26.90
C SER A 322 39.77 -38.35 27.23
N LEU A 323 40.26 -37.16 27.56
CA LEU A 323 41.61 -36.94 28.06
C LEU A 323 41.89 -37.70 29.37
N TYR A 324 40.86 -37.84 30.21
CA TYR A 324 40.94 -38.55 31.48
C TYR A 324 40.61 -40.05 31.37
N THR A 325 39.65 -40.41 30.50
CA THR A 325 39.13 -41.76 30.37
C THR A 325 39.91 -42.62 29.34
N ASP A 326 40.38 -42.03 28.24
CA ASP A 326 40.85 -42.77 27.08
C ASP A 326 42.33 -42.57 26.79
N ARG A 327 42.92 -41.48 27.27
CA ARG A 327 44.35 -41.25 27.08
C ARG A 327 45.18 -42.13 27.96
N LEU A 328 46.14 -42.87 27.34
CA LEU A 328 46.92 -43.85 28.03
C LEU A 328 48.29 -43.30 28.44
N TYR A 329 48.72 -43.67 29.59
CA TYR A 329 49.99 -43.31 30.21
C TYR A 329 50.76 -44.59 30.63
N PRO A 330 52.13 -44.59 30.60
CA PRO A 330 52.92 -45.78 30.94
C PRO A 330 52.83 -46.03 32.43
N VAL A 331 52.66 -47.33 32.77
CA VAL A 331 52.69 -47.88 34.14
C VAL A 331 53.85 -48.81 34.26
N THR A 332 54.63 -48.72 35.34
CA THR A 332 55.75 -49.56 35.64
C THR A 332 55.58 -50.22 36.99
N ASP A 333 56.22 -51.40 37.15
CA ASP A 333 56.31 -52.07 38.41
C ASP A 333 57.55 -51.59 39.16
N GLU A 334 57.34 -50.84 40.22
CA GLU A 334 58.39 -50.25 41.05
C GLU A 334 58.48 -51.01 42.38
N PRO A 335 59.69 -51.16 42.96
CA PRO A 335 59.84 -51.74 44.31
C PRO A 335 59.08 -50.84 45.31
N ASP A 336 58.22 -51.45 46.12
CA ASP A 336 57.51 -50.74 47.19
C ASP A 336 58.48 -50.31 48.32
N PRO A 337 58.77 -49.01 48.46
CA PRO A 337 59.69 -48.55 49.49
C PRO A 337 59.20 -48.84 50.95
N ASN A 338 57.93 -49.16 51.10
CA ASN A 338 57.31 -49.50 52.38
C ASN A 338 57.02 -51.01 52.52
N GLY A 339 57.30 -51.81 51.52
CA GLY A 339 57.03 -53.28 51.47
C GLY A 339 58.01 -54.15 52.27
N GLY A 340 58.88 -53.58 53.11
CA GLY A 340 59.79 -54.28 53.97
C GLY A 340 59.31 -54.42 55.41
N GLY A 341 58.55 -55.41 55.72
CA GLY A 341 58.37 -55.81 57.09
C GLY A 341 57.01 -55.81 57.67
N GLU A 342 56.34 -56.86 57.66
CA GLU A 342 55.82 -57.55 58.81
C GLU A 342 55.07 -58.80 58.29
N SER A 343 55.78 -59.92 58.39
CA SER A 343 55.18 -61.22 58.30
C SER A 343 54.08 -61.35 59.34
N ALA A 344 52.87 -61.42 58.94
CA ALA A 344 51.81 -61.93 59.77
C ALA A 344 52.02 -63.41 60.01
N ALA A 345 52.89 -63.72 60.95
CA ALA A 345 52.98 -65.01 61.54
C ALA A 345 52.06 -65.01 62.80
N GLU A 346 50.80 -65.27 62.61
CA GLU A 346 49.99 -65.90 63.66
C GLU A 346 48.76 -66.59 63.02
N ALA A 347 48.71 -67.86 63.29
CA ALA A 347 47.61 -68.84 63.28
C ALA A 347 47.59 -69.84 62.08
N ALA A 348 48.42 -70.84 62.18
CA ALA A 348 47.93 -72.20 61.97
C ALA A 348 48.98 -73.15 62.60
N GLU A 349 48.73 -73.58 63.88
CA GLU A 349 49.24 -74.87 64.42
C GLU A 349 48.62 -76.00 63.57
N GLY A 350 49.45 -76.85 62.98
CA GLY A 350 49.01 -78.04 62.28
C GLY A 350 50.09 -78.73 61.46
N GLU A 351 50.90 -79.61 62.18
CA GLU A 351 51.59 -80.83 61.78
C GLU A 351 52.46 -80.86 60.47
N GLY A 352 53.75 -80.92 60.65
CA GLY A 352 54.69 -81.93 60.11
C GLY A 352 54.84 -82.02 58.57
N GLY A 353 55.97 -81.44 58.08
CA GLY A 353 56.47 -81.81 56.75
C GLY A 353 57.72 -80.98 56.46
N GLU A 354 58.93 -81.71 56.59
CA GLU A 354 60.22 -81.21 56.16
C GLU A 354 60.20 -80.96 54.63
N GLY A 355 60.42 -79.74 54.19
CA GLY A 355 60.66 -79.37 52.82
C GLY A 355 61.50 -78.16 52.79
N GLU A 356 62.79 -78.30 52.45
CA GLU A 356 63.66 -77.17 52.14
C GLU A 356 63.06 -76.42 50.94
N GLY A 357 62.53 -75.24 51.18
CA GLY A 357 62.10 -74.27 50.17
C GLY A 357 62.92 -73.02 50.31
N GLU A 358 63.75 -72.75 49.33
CA GLU A 358 64.37 -71.42 49.14
C GLU A 358 63.31 -70.35 49.17
N GLY A 359 63.36 -69.53 50.23
CA GLY A 359 62.45 -68.38 50.29
C GLY A 359 62.87 -67.34 49.27
N GLU A 360 62.24 -67.37 48.09
CA GLU A 360 62.21 -66.16 47.26
C GLU A 360 61.48 -65.08 48.04
N SER A 361 62.20 -64.04 48.40
CA SER A 361 61.66 -62.82 48.90
C SER A 361 60.87 -62.17 47.77
N HIS A 362 59.58 -62.33 47.72
CA HIS A 362 58.74 -61.60 46.82
C HIS A 362 58.86 -60.11 47.27
N GLU A 363 59.72 -59.37 46.58
CA GLU A 363 59.61 -57.87 46.64
C GLU A 363 58.20 -57.50 46.23
N SER A 364 57.48 -56.85 47.14
CA SER A 364 56.17 -56.35 46.79
C SER A 364 56.35 -55.20 45.77
N LEU A 365 55.80 -55.41 44.58
CA LEU A 365 55.83 -54.43 43.50
C LEU A 365 54.65 -53.56 43.61
N MET A 366 54.83 -52.30 43.39
CA MET A 366 53.85 -51.26 43.36
C MET A 366 53.68 -50.74 41.92
N HIS A 367 52.46 -50.74 41.39
CA HIS A 367 52.15 -50.14 40.10
C HIS A 367 52.17 -48.63 40.20
N VAL A 368 53.06 -48.00 39.40
CA VAL A 368 53.30 -46.53 39.37
C VAL A 368 53.03 -46.00 37.97
N MET A 369 52.14 -45.03 37.86
CA MET A 369 51.89 -44.38 36.59
C MET A 369 52.82 -43.16 36.38
N HIS A 370 53.32 -42.99 35.14
CA HIS A 370 54.24 -41.91 34.77
C HIS A 370 53.63 -41.10 33.63
N SER A 371 54.01 -39.80 33.56
CA SER A 371 53.51 -38.90 32.48
C SER A 371 54.14 -39.19 31.12
N TYR A 372 55.29 -39.89 31.09
CA TYR A 372 55.99 -40.24 29.86
C TYR A 372 56.92 -41.44 30.06
N GLU A 373 57.20 -42.12 28.95
CA GLU A 373 58.25 -43.16 28.90
C GLU A 373 59.63 -42.56 29.15
N GLY A 374 60.45 -43.23 29.82
CA GLY A 374 61.81 -42.75 30.16
C GLY A 374 61.84 -41.70 31.26
N CYS A 375 60.81 -41.59 32.09
CA CYS A 375 60.87 -40.86 33.36
C CYS A 375 62.00 -41.41 34.21
N PRO A 376 62.88 -40.56 34.78
CA PRO A 376 63.95 -41.06 35.65
C PRO A 376 63.45 -41.80 36.91
N GLY A 377 62.21 -41.67 37.25
CA GLY A 377 61.57 -42.41 38.32
C GLY A 377 60.97 -43.77 37.90
N ALA A 378 60.98 -44.06 36.60
CA ALA A 378 60.61 -45.40 36.04
C ALA A 378 61.85 -46.31 36.05
N THR A 379 62.02 -47.12 37.08
CA THR A 379 63.16 -48.04 37.23
C THR A 379 62.84 -49.42 36.70
N GLY A 380 61.56 -49.76 36.55
CA GLY A 380 61.04 -51.02 35.93
C GLY A 380 60.76 -50.85 34.45
N GLU A 381 60.48 -51.98 33.79
CA GLU A 381 59.97 -52.00 32.39
C GLU A 381 58.51 -51.55 32.41
N VAL A 382 58.06 -50.87 31.32
CA VAL A 382 56.64 -50.52 31.14
C VAL A 382 55.84 -51.78 30.98
N THR A 383 54.95 -52.05 31.91
CA THR A 383 54.12 -53.27 31.94
C THR A 383 52.82 -53.07 31.19
N GLU A 384 52.21 -51.91 31.25
CA GLU A 384 50.94 -51.57 30.62
C GLU A 384 50.83 -50.11 30.35
N TYR A 385 49.81 -49.73 29.58
CA TYR A 385 49.40 -48.32 29.34
C TYR A 385 47.99 -48.19 29.80
N GLU A 386 47.74 -47.30 30.76
CA GLU A 386 46.43 -47.13 31.41
C GLU A 386 46.00 -45.67 31.47
N SER A 387 44.69 -45.47 31.59
CA SER A 387 44.11 -44.16 31.71
C SER A 387 44.23 -43.59 33.13
N VAL A 388 44.08 -42.28 33.25
CA VAL A 388 44.06 -41.63 34.57
C VAL A 388 42.84 -42.08 35.40
N GLN A 389 41.72 -42.40 34.76
CA GLN A 389 40.56 -43.01 35.40
C GLN A 389 40.91 -44.36 36.05
N TYR A 390 41.69 -45.17 35.34
CA TYR A 390 42.15 -46.46 35.90
C TYR A 390 43.12 -46.24 37.07
N MET A 391 44.02 -45.23 36.97
CA MET A 391 44.91 -44.83 38.07
C MET A 391 44.15 -44.57 39.37
N GLU A 392 43.07 -43.77 39.29
CA GLU A 392 42.25 -43.49 40.48
C GLU A 392 41.47 -44.73 40.96
N SER A 393 40.84 -45.48 40.07
CA SER A 393 40.03 -46.61 40.43
C SER A 393 40.84 -47.79 41.01
N ALA A 394 42.04 -48.03 40.49
CA ALA A 394 42.98 -49.04 40.94
C ALA A 394 43.91 -48.56 42.08
N ASN A 395 43.79 -47.26 42.45
CA ASN A 395 44.63 -46.58 43.47
C ASN A 395 46.13 -46.77 43.19
N LEU A 396 46.54 -46.50 41.90
CA LEU A 396 47.93 -46.59 41.51
C LEU A 396 48.76 -45.51 42.23
N ALA A 397 50.03 -45.81 42.52
CA ALA A 397 50.89 -44.84 43.20
C ALA A 397 51.35 -43.71 42.25
N THR A 398 51.55 -42.54 42.84
CA THR A 398 52.10 -41.36 42.14
C THR A 398 53.63 -41.48 42.12
N CYS A 399 54.23 -41.32 40.95
CA CYS A 399 55.68 -41.29 40.81
C CYS A 399 56.28 -40.05 41.58
N PRO A 400 57.17 -40.24 42.54
CA PRO A 400 57.71 -39.10 43.33
C PRO A 400 58.68 -38.21 42.48
N VAL A 401 59.12 -38.70 41.35
CA VAL A 401 60.08 -37.95 40.49
C VAL A 401 59.38 -37.09 39.46
N CYS A 402 58.36 -37.61 38.76
CA CYS A 402 57.62 -36.81 37.79
C CYS A 402 56.39 -36.14 38.38
N GLY A 403 55.88 -36.61 39.53
CA GLY A 403 54.75 -36.05 40.25
C GLY A 403 53.43 -36.11 39.48
N PHE A 404 53.30 -37.05 38.51
CA PHE A 404 52.10 -37.18 37.70
C PHE A 404 50.94 -37.71 38.51
N SER A 405 49.81 -37.01 38.50
CA SER A 405 48.57 -37.38 39.21
C SER A 405 47.36 -36.82 38.47
N PRO A 406 46.16 -37.27 38.81
CA PRO A 406 44.93 -36.67 38.24
C PRO A 406 44.85 -35.18 38.41
N GLU A 407 45.33 -34.64 39.53
CA GLU A 407 45.37 -33.20 39.78
C GLU A 407 46.35 -32.44 38.86
N SER A 408 47.36 -33.13 38.32
CA SER A 408 48.29 -32.53 37.36
C SER A 408 47.59 -32.10 36.07
N LEU A 409 46.63 -32.92 35.56
CA LEU A 409 45.78 -32.59 34.42
C LEU A 409 44.76 -31.49 34.78
N GLY A 410 44.13 -31.61 35.91
CA GLY A 410 43.13 -30.65 36.38
C GLY A 410 43.70 -29.25 36.62
N ARG A 411 44.97 -29.15 37.07
CA ARG A 411 45.66 -27.86 37.25
C ARG A 411 45.88 -27.13 35.95
N VAL A 412 46.08 -27.80 34.84
CA VAL A 412 46.28 -27.16 33.53
C VAL A 412 44.99 -26.43 33.12
N ALA A 413 43.86 -27.06 33.22
CA ALA A 413 42.57 -26.46 32.90
C ALA A 413 42.27 -25.27 33.83
N SER A 414 42.41 -25.46 35.15
CA SER A 414 42.12 -24.39 36.12
C SER A 414 43.08 -23.21 36.07
N ALA A 415 44.32 -23.40 35.65
CA ALA A 415 45.29 -22.31 35.47
C ALA A 415 44.94 -21.43 34.27
N SER A 416 44.37 -21.99 33.22
CA SER A 416 43.96 -21.25 32.02
C SER A 416 42.65 -20.48 32.20
N THR A 417 41.66 -21.05 32.92
CA THR A 417 40.32 -20.47 33.04
C THR A 417 40.13 -19.57 34.26
N SER A 418 40.96 -19.71 35.30
CA SER A 418 40.84 -18.89 36.51
C SER A 418 41.39 -17.48 36.39
N ILE A 419 42.02 -17.14 35.28
CA ILE A 419 42.63 -15.84 35.04
C ILE A 419 41.83 -15.10 33.95
N ASP A 420 41.30 -13.92 34.29
CA ASP A 420 40.49 -13.08 33.34
C ASP A 420 41.16 -12.80 32.01
N ASN A 421 42.46 -12.87 31.94
CA ASN A 421 43.22 -12.62 30.72
C ASN A 421 43.73 -13.90 30.02
N GLY A 422 43.24 -15.09 30.42
CA GLY A 422 43.52 -16.37 29.76
C GLY A 422 42.70 -16.55 28.51
N PHE A 423 43.25 -17.30 27.52
CA PHE A 423 42.50 -17.58 26.27
C PHE A 423 41.21 -18.39 26.53
N GLU A 424 41.32 -19.39 27.39
CA GLU A 424 40.18 -20.31 27.75
C GLU A 424 39.07 -19.54 28.48
N TYR A 425 39.39 -18.55 29.30
CA TYR A 425 38.41 -17.68 29.93
C TYR A 425 37.59 -16.88 28.89
N HIS A 426 38.27 -16.29 27.90
CA HIS A 426 37.61 -15.55 26.84
C HIS A 426 36.81 -16.47 25.92
N TYR A 427 37.35 -17.64 25.59
CA TYR A 427 36.63 -18.64 24.82
C TYR A 427 35.31 -19.07 25.50
N ALA A 428 35.34 -19.39 26.80
CA ALA A 428 34.17 -19.74 27.56
C ALA A 428 33.12 -18.59 27.54
N ALA A 429 33.56 -17.34 27.66
CA ALA A 429 32.67 -16.18 27.61
C ALA A 429 32.07 -15.95 26.21
N VAL A 430 32.79 -16.30 25.15
CA VAL A 430 32.25 -16.27 23.77
C VAL A 430 31.24 -17.38 23.58
N ALA A 431 31.51 -18.59 24.10
CA ALA A 431 30.58 -19.73 24.05
C ALA A 431 29.25 -19.40 24.73
N GLU A 432 29.31 -18.85 25.96
CA GLU A 432 28.13 -18.38 26.70
C GLU A 432 27.34 -17.29 25.92
N ALA A 433 28.06 -16.36 25.31
CA ALA A 433 27.46 -15.32 24.48
C ALA A 433 26.79 -15.92 23.22
N ALA A 434 27.35 -16.97 22.63
CA ALA A 434 26.75 -17.65 21.47
C ALA A 434 25.43 -18.35 21.84
N GLU A 435 25.43 -19.09 22.95
CA GLU A 435 24.21 -19.75 23.46
C GLU A 435 23.09 -18.74 23.79
N GLU A 436 23.46 -17.59 24.38
CA GLU A 436 22.50 -16.55 24.68
C GLU A 436 21.99 -15.87 23.40
N TYR A 437 22.88 -15.61 22.43
CA TYR A 437 22.49 -15.09 21.12
C TYR A 437 21.50 -15.98 20.40
N GLU A 438 21.75 -17.28 20.39
CA GLU A 438 20.87 -18.29 19.78
C GLU A 438 19.49 -18.26 20.44
N ARG A 439 19.44 -18.31 21.78
CA ARG A 439 18.19 -18.31 22.53
C ARG A 439 17.36 -17.04 22.32
N GLU A 440 18.00 -15.87 22.41
CA GLU A 440 17.30 -14.60 22.23
C GLU A 440 16.88 -14.39 20.78
N ARG A 441 17.70 -14.82 19.80
CA ARG A 441 17.30 -14.78 18.39
C ARG A 441 16.10 -15.68 18.09
N ALA A 442 16.10 -16.91 18.57
CA ALA A 442 14.98 -17.83 18.43
C ALA A 442 13.68 -17.26 19.05
N ARG A 443 13.79 -16.64 20.24
CA ARG A 443 12.66 -15.96 20.89
C ARG A 443 12.16 -14.78 20.06
N ALA A 444 13.05 -13.95 19.53
CA ALA A 444 12.71 -12.84 18.67
C ALA A 444 11.98 -13.31 17.40
N ASP A 445 12.47 -14.36 16.75
CA ASP A 445 11.90 -14.88 15.50
C ASP A 445 10.53 -15.52 15.71
N GLU A 446 10.31 -16.18 16.85
CA GLU A 446 8.99 -16.69 17.22
C GLU A 446 7.98 -15.55 17.38
N GLN A 447 8.32 -14.51 18.15
CA GLN A 447 7.41 -13.37 18.37
C GLN A 447 7.18 -12.57 17.08
N LYS A 448 8.22 -12.36 16.27
CA LYS A 448 8.10 -11.75 14.93
C LYS A 448 7.14 -12.54 14.04
N SER A 449 7.22 -13.87 14.05
CA SER A 449 6.34 -14.71 13.23
C SER A 449 4.87 -14.54 13.65
N GLN A 450 4.58 -14.49 14.94
CA GLN A 450 3.23 -14.29 15.45
C GLN A 450 2.68 -12.89 15.10
N VAL A 451 3.49 -11.84 15.22
CA VAL A 451 3.11 -10.47 14.79
C VAL A 451 2.84 -10.45 13.29
N LYS A 452 3.75 -11.01 12.48
CA LYS A 452 3.61 -11.06 11.02
C LYS A 452 2.33 -11.76 10.58
N GLU A 453 1.99 -12.90 11.19
CA GLU A 453 0.77 -13.65 10.86
C GLU A 453 -0.49 -12.80 11.11
N LYS A 454 -0.61 -12.19 12.30
CA LYS A 454 -1.76 -11.36 12.65
C LYS A 454 -1.87 -10.12 11.78
N VAL A 455 -0.79 -9.39 11.64
CA VAL A 455 -0.76 -8.14 10.86
C VAL A 455 -0.96 -8.39 9.36
N SER A 456 -0.47 -9.51 8.80
CA SER A 456 -0.76 -9.90 7.42
C SER A 456 -2.26 -10.11 7.21
N GLY A 457 -2.94 -10.78 8.15
CA GLY A 457 -4.39 -10.95 8.11
C GLY A 457 -5.14 -9.61 8.08
N LEU A 458 -4.70 -8.64 8.92
CA LEU A 458 -5.28 -7.29 8.93
C LEU A 458 -5.02 -6.53 7.63
N PHE A 459 -3.84 -6.66 7.02
CA PHE A 459 -3.55 -6.03 5.72
C PHE A 459 -4.34 -6.66 4.58
N ASP A 460 -4.57 -7.97 4.59
CA ASP A 460 -5.43 -8.64 3.61
C ASP A 460 -6.88 -8.13 3.72
N ARG A 461 -7.41 -8.00 4.95
CA ARG A 461 -8.72 -7.40 5.20
C ARG A 461 -8.80 -5.93 4.75
N LEU A 462 -7.74 -5.17 4.97
CA LEU A 462 -7.63 -3.78 4.51
C LEU A 462 -7.64 -3.69 2.98
N ALA A 463 -6.98 -4.62 2.29
CA ALA A 463 -6.99 -4.71 0.83
C ALA A 463 -8.40 -5.07 0.30
N GLU A 464 -9.08 -6.04 0.92
CA GLU A 464 -10.47 -6.37 0.60
C GLU A 464 -11.41 -5.16 0.77
N LEU A 465 -11.26 -4.42 1.86
CA LEU A 465 -12.02 -3.19 2.12
C LEU A 465 -11.78 -2.12 1.04
N LEU A 466 -10.56 -1.97 0.57
CA LEU A 466 -10.24 -1.03 -0.51
C LEU A 466 -10.85 -1.50 -1.85
N GLU A 467 -10.80 -2.78 -2.16
CA GLU A 467 -11.40 -3.35 -3.36
C GLU A 467 -12.93 -3.17 -3.33
N GLU A 468 -13.56 -3.45 -2.20
CA GLU A 468 -14.99 -3.22 -2.00
C GLU A 468 -15.34 -1.74 -2.14
N ALA A 469 -14.59 -0.84 -1.50
CA ALA A 469 -14.78 0.60 -1.61
C ALA A 469 -14.57 1.13 -3.04
N ALA A 470 -13.61 0.57 -3.78
CA ALA A 470 -13.37 0.91 -5.18
C ALA A 470 -14.49 0.45 -6.12
N SER A 471 -15.22 -0.62 -5.76
CA SER A 471 -16.37 -1.10 -6.52
C SER A 471 -17.64 -0.28 -6.26
N LYS A 472 -17.74 0.39 -5.11
CA LYS A 472 -18.91 1.19 -4.69
C LYS A 472 -18.80 2.63 -5.21
N ARG A 473 -19.13 2.82 -6.47
CA ARG A 473 -19.02 4.10 -7.19
C ARG A 473 -20.36 4.84 -7.25
N ILE A 474 -20.28 6.16 -7.45
CA ILE A 474 -21.46 6.98 -7.75
C ILE A 474 -21.77 6.83 -9.23
N GLU A 475 -22.70 5.91 -9.55
CA GLU A 475 -23.19 5.74 -10.90
C GLU A 475 -24.41 6.65 -11.14
N VAL A 476 -24.35 7.43 -12.22
CA VAL A 476 -25.41 8.34 -12.61
C VAL A 476 -25.85 8.08 -14.05
N SER A 477 -27.13 8.00 -14.23
CA SER A 477 -27.79 7.91 -15.54
C SER A 477 -28.82 9.06 -15.62
N PRO A 478 -28.36 10.31 -15.89
CA PRO A 478 -29.24 11.48 -15.81
C PRO A 478 -30.24 11.52 -16.97
N PRO A 479 -31.30 12.36 -16.85
CA PRO A 479 -32.05 12.78 -18.02
C PRO A 479 -31.12 13.35 -19.07
N GLY A 480 -31.35 13.04 -20.33
CA GLY A 480 -30.46 13.48 -21.41
C GLY A 480 -29.27 12.56 -21.70
N THR A 481 -29.16 11.39 -21.06
CA THR A 481 -28.07 10.43 -21.35
C THR A 481 -27.93 10.06 -22.83
N TYR A 482 -29.06 10.06 -23.57
CA TYR A 482 -29.04 9.80 -25.00
C TYR A 482 -28.93 11.08 -25.85
N GLY A 483 -29.19 12.24 -25.23
CA GLY A 483 -29.08 13.55 -25.87
C GLY A 483 -30.23 14.49 -25.55
N ALA A 484 -30.13 15.71 -26.04
CA ALA A 484 -31.17 16.73 -26.00
C ALA A 484 -31.75 16.99 -27.38
N VAL A 485 -33.05 17.24 -27.44
CA VAL A 485 -33.77 17.64 -28.66
C VAL A 485 -34.33 19.03 -28.45
N ALA A 486 -33.86 20.02 -29.22
CA ALA A 486 -34.34 21.37 -29.21
C ALA A 486 -35.32 21.63 -30.34
N ILE A 487 -36.40 22.35 -30.03
CA ILE A 487 -37.40 22.83 -30.97
C ILE A 487 -37.41 24.34 -30.88
N VAL A 488 -37.15 25.00 -32.01
CA VAL A 488 -37.14 26.46 -32.10
C VAL A 488 -38.19 26.90 -33.14
N VAL A 489 -38.97 27.86 -32.73
CA VAL A 489 -39.98 28.51 -33.60
C VAL A 489 -39.55 29.96 -33.81
N ASN A 490 -39.47 30.40 -35.05
CA ASN A 490 -39.44 31.83 -35.36
C ASN A 490 -40.84 32.28 -35.70
N ALA A 491 -41.48 33.00 -34.79
CA ALA A 491 -42.80 33.58 -34.93
C ALA A 491 -42.83 34.83 -35.82
N GLY A 492 -41.66 35.43 -36.00
CA GLY A 492 -41.50 36.67 -36.78
C GLY A 492 -41.76 36.43 -38.27
N THR A 493 -42.09 37.51 -38.95
CA THR A 493 -42.34 37.52 -40.37
C THR A 493 -41.17 38.14 -41.14
N THR A 494 -40.67 37.46 -42.11
CA THR A 494 -39.64 38.02 -43.00
C THR A 494 -40.28 38.91 -44.04
N PRO A 495 -39.81 40.20 -44.19
CA PRO A 495 -40.45 41.15 -45.10
C PRO A 495 -40.61 40.64 -46.54
N ALA A 496 -41.65 41.07 -47.21
CA ALA A 496 -41.88 40.76 -48.61
C ALA A 496 -40.70 41.26 -49.47
N SER A 497 -40.44 40.61 -50.56
CA SER A 497 -39.49 41.12 -51.59
C SER A 497 -39.97 42.43 -52.15
N SER A 498 -39.01 43.24 -52.68
CA SER A 498 -39.36 44.54 -53.27
C SER A 498 -40.46 44.42 -54.32
N GLY A 499 -41.31 45.48 -54.45
CA GLY A 499 -42.42 45.48 -55.40
C GLY A 499 -42.02 45.22 -56.86
N PHE A 500 -40.79 45.48 -57.24
CA PHE A 500 -40.26 45.17 -58.54
C PHE A 500 -40.20 43.65 -58.82
N ALA A 501 -39.82 42.88 -57.85
CA ALA A 501 -39.73 41.41 -57.97
C ALA A 501 -41.12 40.77 -58.03
N ASN A 502 -42.17 41.40 -57.44
CA ASN A 502 -43.53 40.91 -57.46
C ASN A 502 -44.16 40.83 -58.88
N GLY A 503 -43.63 41.57 -59.85
CA GLY A 503 -44.08 41.51 -61.25
C GLY A 503 -43.57 40.27 -62.00
N PHE A 504 -42.57 39.55 -61.48
CA PHE A 504 -41.89 38.47 -62.19
C PHE A 504 -42.02 37.11 -61.43
N VAL A 505 -42.42 37.11 -60.18
CA VAL A 505 -42.52 35.89 -59.35
C VAL A 505 -43.89 35.85 -58.69
N ALA A 506 -44.63 34.78 -58.89
CA ALA A 506 -46.02 34.65 -58.46
C ALA A 506 -46.18 34.52 -56.94
N SER A 507 -45.11 34.41 -56.15
CA SER A 507 -45.16 34.24 -54.67
C SER A 507 -44.09 35.08 -54.01
N THR A 508 -44.32 36.34 -53.82
CA THR A 508 -43.44 37.28 -53.14
C THR A 508 -43.91 37.68 -51.74
N GLY A 509 -44.80 36.83 -51.16
CA GLY A 509 -45.41 37.07 -49.85
C GLY A 509 -44.44 37.09 -48.69
N VAL A 510 -44.90 37.55 -47.57
CA VAL A 510 -44.23 37.47 -46.27
C VAL A 510 -44.02 35.97 -45.94
N LEU A 511 -42.81 35.63 -45.54
CA LEU A 511 -42.55 34.29 -45.02
C LEU A 511 -43.15 34.23 -43.59
N GLY A 512 -44.03 33.29 -43.37
CA GLY A 512 -44.69 33.07 -42.07
C GLY A 512 -43.80 32.38 -41.04
N PRO A 513 -44.37 31.95 -39.91
CA PRO A 513 -43.67 31.23 -38.84
C PRO A 513 -42.96 30.00 -39.37
N ARG A 514 -41.76 29.74 -38.83
CA ARG A 514 -40.89 28.60 -39.22
C ARG A 514 -40.43 27.84 -37.98
N VAL A 515 -40.28 26.55 -38.12
CA VAL A 515 -39.84 25.67 -37.04
C VAL A 515 -38.59 24.92 -37.48
N ALA A 516 -37.62 24.85 -36.59
CA ALA A 516 -36.46 23.98 -36.74
C ALA A 516 -36.34 23.05 -35.52
N VAL A 517 -35.79 21.88 -35.80
CA VAL A 517 -35.56 20.85 -34.78
C VAL A 517 -34.10 20.41 -34.88
N SER A 518 -33.40 20.53 -33.78
CA SER A 518 -32.03 20.06 -33.65
C SER A 518 -31.88 19.08 -32.50
N ALA A 519 -30.82 18.30 -32.51
CA ALA A 519 -30.47 17.46 -31.39
C ALA A 519 -28.96 17.40 -31.18
N SER A 520 -28.60 17.22 -29.92
CA SER A 520 -27.23 17.06 -29.49
C SER A 520 -27.08 15.81 -28.59
N THR A 521 -25.88 15.29 -28.49
CA THR A 521 -25.48 14.24 -27.56
C THR A 521 -24.08 14.52 -27.04
N LEU A 522 -23.71 13.87 -25.92
CA LEU A 522 -22.38 14.00 -25.36
C LEU A 522 -21.42 13.00 -26.01
N ILE A 523 -20.22 13.47 -26.27
CA ILE A 523 -19.07 12.62 -26.57
C ILE A 523 -17.97 12.82 -25.55
N ASP A 524 -17.24 11.78 -25.24
CA ASP A 524 -16.05 11.84 -24.38
C ASP A 524 -14.84 12.26 -25.24
N GLU A 525 -14.22 13.36 -24.87
CA GLU A 525 -13.10 13.94 -25.65
C GLU A 525 -11.72 13.46 -25.16
N GLY A 526 -11.64 12.54 -24.21
CA GLY A 526 -10.38 11.89 -23.78
C GLY A 526 -9.26 12.86 -23.40
N SER A 527 -9.57 14.04 -22.85
CA SER A 527 -8.58 15.06 -22.53
C SER A 527 -8.16 15.03 -21.04
N ASP A 528 -6.90 15.40 -20.76
CA ASP A 528 -6.36 15.53 -19.40
C ASP A 528 -6.91 16.78 -18.63
N GLU A 529 -7.83 17.54 -19.21
CA GLU A 529 -8.35 18.78 -18.63
C GLU A 529 -9.08 18.56 -17.29
N GLY A 530 -9.78 17.45 -17.12
CA GLY A 530 -10.42 17.08 -15.84
C GLY A 530 -9.44 16.89 -14.69
N ARG A 531 -8.27 16.33 -14.96
CA ARG A 531 -7.18 16.19 -13.96
C ARG A 531 -6.63 17.54 -13.54
N THR A 532 -6.54 18.49 -14.46
CA THR A 532 -6.06 19.86 -14.19
C THR A 532 -7.01 20.61 -13.24
N VAL A 533 -8.32 20.42 -13.38
CA VAL A 533 -9.33 21.05 -12.51
C VAL A 533 -9.20 20.53 -11.07
N ILE A 534 -9.05 19.21 -10.90
CA ILE A 534 -8.85 18.62 -9.56
C ILE A 534 -7.55 19.11 -8.95
N ASN A 535 -6.45 19.12 -9.69
CA ASN A 535 -5.18 19.64 -9.19
C ASN A 535 -5.29 21.11 -8.75
N SER A 536 -6.00 21.96 -9.49
CA SER A 536 -6.22 23.35 -9.12
C SER A 536 -7.05 23.49 -7.84
N MET A 537 -8.08 22.65 -7.66
CA MET A 537 -8.88 22.62 -6.42
C MET A 537 -8.07 22.15 -5.22
N LEU A 538 -7.21 21.16 -5.40
CA LEU A 538 -6.31 20.65 -4.37
C LEU A 538 -5.26 21.68 -3.95
N ASP A 539 -4.73 22.45 -4.89
CA ASP A 539 -3.79 23.53 -4.61
C ASP A 539 -4.49 24.67 -3.84
N GLY A 540 -5.76 24.96 -4.12
CA GLY A 540 -6.58 25.89 -3.34
C GLY A 540 -6.77 25.42 -1.89
N LEU A 541 -7.12 24.15 -1.68
CA LEU A 541 -7.26 23.56 -0.33
C LEU A 541 -5.94 23.56 0.46
N ARG A 542 -4.81 23.40 -0.22
CA ARG A 542 -3.47 23.50 0.39
C ARG A 542 -3.12 24.91 0.85
N GLN A 543 -3.55 25.95 0.13
CA GLN A 543 -3.22 27.33 0.47
C GLN A 543 -4.05 27.88 1.64
N ASP A 544 -5.29 27.42 1.81
CA ASP A 544 -6.17 27.86 2.90
C ASP A 544 -5.95 27.08 4.22
N GLY A 545 -5.23 25.96 4.18
CA GLY A 545 -4.96 25.08 5.32
C GLY A 545 -3.83 25.56 6.23
N GLY A 546 -3.97 26.70 6.85
CA GLY A 546 -3.05 27.21 7.89
C GLY A 546 -3.05 26.34 9.14
N ILE A 547 -1.91 25.73 9.41
CA ILE A 547 -1.42 25.22 10.71
C ILE A 547 -2.35 24.23 11.43
N VAL A 548 -2.13 22.95 11.21
CA VAL A 548 -2.58 21.93 12.15
C VAL A 548 -1.36 21.08 12.57
N VAL A 549 -1.03 21.19 13.85
CA VAL A 549 0.10 20.50 14.47
C VAL A 549 -0.36 19.09 14.94
N GLY A 550 0.45 18.05 14.65
CA GLY A 550 0.25 16.72 15.18
C GLY A 550 -0.39 15.71 14.21
N ALA A 551 -1.01 14.66 14.76
CA ALA A 551 -1.58 13.53 13.99
C ALA A 551 -2.58 13.97 12.89
N VAL A 552 -3.31 15.06 13.13
CA VAL A 552 -4.24 15.65 12.15
C VAL A 552 -3.49 16.24 10.94
N GLY A 553 -2.30 16.79 11.14
CA GLY A 553 -1.43 17.25 10.04
C GLY A 553 -0.99 16.11 9.14
N ILE A 554 -0.68 14.95 9.71
CA ILE A 554 -0.33 13.73 8.95
C ILE A 554 -1.54 13.25 8.13
N VAL A 555 -2.74 13.24 8.72
CA VAL A 555 -3.96 12.82 8.02
C VAL A 555 -4.30 13.75 6.86
N LEU A 556 -4.22 15.07 7.05
CA LEU A 556 -4.45 16.05 5.99
C LEU A 556 -3.40 15.95 4.87
N ASP A 557 -2.14 15.68 5.23
CA ASP A 557 -1.08 15.47 4.25
C ASP A 557 -1.29 14.16 3.48
N VAL A 558 -1.67 13.06 4.15
CA VAL A 558 -2.05 11.80 3.52
C VAL A 558 -3.26 11.99 2.60
N TRP A 559 -4.29 12.70 3.06
CA TRP A 559 -5.48 12.98 2.25
C TRP A 559 -5.17 13.83 1.02
N SER A 560 -4.41 14.93 1.18
CA SER A 560 -3.94 15.77 0.07
C SER A 560 -3.09 14.97 -0.93
N ARG A 561 -2.25 14.05 -0.45
CA ARG A 561 -1.44 13.16 -1.30
C ARG A 561 -2.28 12.09 -1.97
N ALA A 562 -3.26 11.52 -1.27
CA ALA A 562 -4.20 10.57 -1.83
C ALA A 562 -5.03 11.18 -2.98
N LEU A 563 -5.50 12.43 -2.83
CA LEU A 563 -6.17 13.16 -3.89
C LEU A 563 -5.25 13.45 -5.08
N SER A 564 -4.00 13.87 -4.81
CA SER A 564 -2.98 14.07 -5.85
C SER A 564 -2.62 12.76 -6.56
N ALA A 565 -2.54 11.68 -5.79
CA ALA A 565 -2.30 10.34 -6.25
C ALA A 565 -3.46 9.82 -7.11
N TYR A 566 -4.69 10.07 -6.69
CA TYR A 566 -5.88 9.75 -7.45
C TYR A 566 -5.86 10.39 -8.84
N SER A 567 -5.42 11.65 -8.94
CA SER A 567 -5.30 12.34 -10.22
C SER A 567 -4.17 11.83 -11.11
N ASN A 568 -3.12 11.22 -10.53
CA ASN A 568 -1.90 10.82 -11.25
C ASN A 568 -1.76 9.30 -11.45
N GLY A 569 -2.67 8.49 -10.88
CA GLY A 569 -2.69 7.03 -11.00
C GLY A 569 -1.96 6.26 -9.90
N VAL A 570 -1.85 4.95 -10.05
CA VAL A 570 -1.40 4.00 -8.99
C VAL A 570 0.01 4.28 -8.46
N GLU A 571 0.95 4.71 -9.31
CA GLU A 571 2.33 5.00 -8.89
C GLU A 571 2.41 6.14 -7.86
N ALA A 572 1.53 7.14 -7.98
CA ALA A 572 1.50 8.24 -7.04
C ALA A 572 0.82 7.88 -5.70
N VAL A 573 -0.08 6.87 -5.69
CA VAL A 573 -0.63 6.28 -4.47
C VAL A 573 0.48 5.64 -3.65
N LEU A 574 1.30 4.81 -4.29
CA LEU A 574 2.45 4.17 -3.65
C LEU A 574 3.45 5.20 -3.11
N GLY A 575 3.70 6.29 -3.85
CA GLY A 575 4.52 7.40 -3.38
C GLY A 575 3.92 8.14 -2.18
N GLY A 576 2.60 8.23 -2.07
CA GLY A 576 1.88 8.77 -0.91
C GLY A 576 2.05 7.91 0.33
N VAL A 577 1.94 6.59 0.19
CA VAL A 577 2.21 5.59 1.24
C VAL A 577 3.66 5.69 1.70
N GLU A 578 4.61 5.70 0.76
CA GLU A 578 6.03 5.84 1.06
C GLU A 578 6.36 7.11 1.85
N SER A 579 5.72 8.22 1.50
CA SER A 579 5.89 9.47 2.25
C SER A 579 5.26 9.42 3.64
N GLY A 580 4.14 8.74 3.81
CA GLY A 580 3.51 8.49 5.11
C GLY A 580 4.38 7.60 6.00
N LEU A 581 4.90 6.51 5.44
CA LEU A 581 5.80 5.58 6.12
C LEU A 581 7.13 6.24 6.50
N ASN A 582 7.71 7.09 5.61
CA ASN A 582 8.93 7.84 5.90
C ASN A 582 8.73 8.90 7.01
N GLY A 583 7.49 9.29 7.29
CA GLY A 583 7.15 10.18 8.41
C GLY A 583 7.08 9.47 9.77
N LEU A 584 7.03 8.13 9.78
CA LEU A 584 7.01 7.31 10.99
C LEU A 584 8.42 6.75 11.26
N PRO A 585 8.94 6.81 12.50
CA PRO A 585 10.20 6.18 12.87
C PRO A 585 10.00 4.66 12.98
N LEU A 586 9.86 3.96 11.85
CA LEU A 586 9.62 2.52 11.78
C LEU A 586 10.89 1.68 11.93
N ALA A 587 12.05 2.31 12.10
CA ALA A 587 13.30 1.60 12.35
C ALA A 587 13.23 0.93 13.73
N SER A 588 13.36 -0.38 13.75
CA SER A 588 13.45 -1.21 14.95
C SER A 588 14.51 -2.28 14.77
N GLU A 589 15.10 -2.75 15.86
CA GLU A 589 16.11 -3.83 15.81
C GLU A 589 15.46 -5.17 15.41
N SER A 590 14.18 -5.36 15.72
CA SER A 590 13.41 -6.53 15.28
C SER A 590 13.14 -6.55 13.77
N GLY A 591 13.21 -5.42 13.08
CA GLY A 591 12.88 -5.29 11.65
C GLY A 591 11.38 -5.34 11.35
N LEU A 592 10.50 -5.45 12.36
CA LEU A 592 9.05 -5.53 12.18
C LEU A 592 8.47 -4.28 11.52
N GLY A 593 8.97 -3.09 11.86
CA GLY A 593 8.51 -1.84 11.24
C GLY A 593 8.78 -1.79 9.74
N THR A 594 9.98 -2.16 9.32
CA THR A 594 10.35 -2.20 7.90
C THR A 594 9.54 -3.26 7.13
N TRP A 595 9.34 -4.43 7.75
CA TRP A 595 8.49 -5.48 7.19
C TRP A 595 7.03 -5.03 7.05
N ALA A 596 6.42 -4.43 8.09
CA ALA A 596 5.04 -3.95 8.08
C ALA A 596 4.83 -2.88 7.00
N ALA A 597 5.79 -1.96 6.82
CA ALA A 597 5.78 -0.98 5.74
C ALA A 597 5.79 -1.63 4.35
N GLY A 598 6.59 -2.66 4.17
CA GLY A 598 6.64 -3.45 2.94
C GLY A 598 5.35 -4.21 2.67
N ALA A 599 4.80 -4.87 3.69
CA ALA A 599 3.55 -5.64 3.61
C ALA A 599 2.34 -4.75 3.30
N LEU A 600 2.23 -3.56 3.92
CA LEU A 600 1.21 -2.57 3.60
C LEU A 600 1.31 -2.13 2.13
N ARG A 601 2.53 -1.84 1.65
CA ARG A 601 2.75 -1.48 0.25
C ARG A 601 2.33 -2.60 -0.71
N GLU A 602 2.67 -3.83 -0.39
CA GLU A 602 2.28 -5.00 -1.18
C GLU A 602 0.75 -5.19 -1.21
N ALA A 603 0.07 -5.12 -0.06
CA ALA A 603 -1.38 -5.20 0.03
C ALA A 603 -2.07 -4.14 -0.85
N LEU A 604 -1.63 -2.89 -0.77
CA LEU A 604 -2.18 -1.80 -1.59
C LEU A 604 -1.87 -1.95 -3.09
N SER A 605 -0.75 -2.56 -3.45
CA SER A 605 -0.39 -2.78 -4.85
C SER A 605 -1.19 -3.90 -5.53
N LYS A 606 -1.75 -4.83 -4.77
CA LYS A 606 -2.60 -5.92 -5.27
C LYS A 606 -3.97 -5.44 -5.70
N VAL A 607 -4.42 -4.31 -5.17
CA VAL A 607 -5.73 -3.73 -5.51
C VAL A 607 -5.63 -2.96 -6.83
N GLY A 608 -6.34 -3.43 -7.84
CA GLY A 608 -6.46 -2.77 -9.14
C GLY A 608 -7.34 -1.53 -9.06
N PHE A 609 -6.85 -0.46 -8.41
CA PHE A 609 -7.60 0.78 -8.25
C PHE A 609 -7.70 1.53 -9.59
N ALA A 610 -8.92 1.56 -10.18
CA ALA A 610 -9.19 2.33 -11.39
C ALA A 610 -9.70 3.74 -10.99
N PRO A 611 -8.98 4.82 -11.35
CA PRO A 611 -9.44 6.18 -11.08
C PRO A 611 -10.72 6.50 -11.86
N ALA A 612 -11.53 7.44 -11.37
CA ALA A 612 -12.69 7.94 -12.10
C ALA A 612 -12.24 8.65 -13.38
N GLU A 613 -12.97 8.40 -14.46
CA GLU A 613 -12.73 9.10 -15.72
C GLU A 613 -13.23 10.55 -15.57
N LEU A 614 -12.32 11.50 -15.49
CA LEU A 614 -12.59 12.93 -15.38
C LEU A 614 -12.46 13.62 -16.74
N ASN A 615 -12.79 12.89 -17.81
CA ASN A 615 -12.72 13.43 -19.15
C ASN A 615 -13.75 14.54 -19.35
N ALA A 616 -13.37 15.56 -20.13
CA ALA A 616 -14.30 16.60 -20.56
C ALA A 616 -15.36 15.99 -21.47
N LEU A 617 -16.62 16.29 -21.19
CA LEU A 617 -17.76 15.93 -22.03
C LEU A 617 -18.11 17.08 -22.94
N LYS A 618 -18.21 16.79 -24.26
CA LYS A 618 -18.50 17.79 -25.26
C LYS A 618 -19.83 17.50 -25.95
N PRO A 619 -20.76 18.47 -25.97
CA PRO A 619 -21.97 18.32 -26.72
C PRO A 619 -21.69 18.45 -28.21
N VAL A 620 -22.24 17.53 -29.01
CA VAL A 620 -22.16 17.54 -30.46
C VAL A 620 -23.52 17.38 -31.10
N LEU A 621 -23.71 18.02 -32.26
CA LEU A 621 -24.95 17.91 -33.00
C LEU A 621 -25.10 16.53 -33.66
N VAL A 622 -26.29 15.97 -33.55
CA VAL A 622 -26.64 14.68 -34.11
C VAL A 622 -28.05 14.69 -34.71
N ASN A 623 -28.39 13.65 -35.44
CA ASN A 623 -29.74 13.53 -36.00
C ASN A 623 -30.77 13.34 -34.87
N SER A 624 -31.77 14.23 -34.81
CA SER A 624 -32.84 14.18 -33.78
C SER A 624 -33.62 12.89 -33.77
N ALA A 625 -33.80 12.24 -34.91
CA ALA A 625 -34.46 10.91 -34.98
C ALA A 625 -33.60 9.82 -34.34
N HIS A 626 -32.27 9.98 -34.37
CA HIS A 626 -31.36 9.00 -33.76
C HIS A 626 -31.40 9.08 -32.22
N VAL A 627 -31.46 10.29 -31.66
CA VAL A 627 -31.63 10.51 -30.22
C VAL A 627 -33.00 10.00 -29.76
N ALA A 628 -34.07 10.41 -30.43
CA ALA A 628 -35.43 10.00 -30.08
C ALA A 628 -35.69 8.48 -30.21
N ALA A 629 -35.02 7.79 -31.12
CA ALA A 629 -35.11 6.35 -31.28
C ALA A 629 -34.51 5.53 -30.16
N LYS A 630 -33.58 6.13 -29.37
CA LYS A 630 -32.96 5.48 -28.20
C LYS A 630 -33.88 5.49 -26.96
N ASP A 631 -34.88 6.35 -26.94
CA ASP A 631 -35.86 6.38 -25.86
C ASP A 631 -36.84 5.22 -25.98
N GLU A 632 -36.80 4.29 -25.02
CA GLU A 632 -37.78 3.19 -24.94
C GLU A 632 -39.16 3.66 -24.48
N GLY A 633 -39.27 4.89 -24.00
CA GLY A 633 -40.48 5.52 -23.52
C GLY A 633 -41.43 5.97 -24.64
N ASP A 634 -42.62 6.40 -24.25
CA ASP A 634 -43.65 6.92 -25.17
C ASP A 634 -43.24 8.23 -25.86
N PHE A 635 -42.30 9.01 -25.24
CA PHE A 635 -41.83 10.30 -25.76
C PHE A 635 -41.14 10.15 -27.11
N GLY A 636 -40.09 9.31 -27.19
CA GLY A 636 -39.32 9.13 -28.40
C GLY A 636 -40.17 8.66 -29.59
N LYS A 637 -41.08 7.71 -29.34
CA LYS A 637 -42.02 7.20 -30.33
C LYS A 637 -43.01 8.28 -30.79
N ARG A 638 -43.55 9.08 -29.87
CA ARG A 638 -44.44 10.20 -30.18
C ARG A 638 -43.72 11.27 -30.98
N PHE A 639 -42.49 11.63 -30.56
CA PHE A 639 -41.67 12.64 -31.24
C PHE A 639 -41.38 12.26 -32.69
N VAL A 640 -40.92 11.04 -32.95
CA VAL A 640 -40.65 10.56 -34.32
C VAL A 640 -41.90 10.57 -35.15
N THR A 641 -43.04 10.11 -34.57
CA THR A 641 -44.35 10.10 -35.26
C THR A 641 -44.82 11.52 -35.56
N VAL A 642 -44.68 12.47 -34.62
CA VAL A 642 -45.07 13.86 -34.83
C VAL A 642 -44.21 14.51 -35.88
N LYS A 643 -42.87 14.33 -35.83
CA LYS A 643 -41.93 14.85 -36.83
C LYS A 643 -42.30 14.32 -38.24
N GLN A 644 -42.57 13.04 -38.37
CA GLN A 644 -42.93 12.43 -39.65
C GLN A 644 -44.29 12.97 -40.17
N ARG A 645 -45.28 13.11 -39.29
CA ARG A 645 -46.58 13.69 -39.64
C ARG A 645 -46.53 15.18 -40.00
N ILE A 646 -45.68 15.96 -39.36
CA ILE A 646 -45.43 17.38 -39.73
C ILE A 646 -44.85 17.45 -41.15
N ILE A 647 -43.97 16.56 -41.50
CA ILE A 647 -43.36 16.51 -42.84
C ILE A 647 -44.39 16.07 -43.89
N GLU A 648 -45.19 15.05 -43.60
CA GLU A 648 -46.17 14.45 -44.54
C GLU A 648 -47.47 15.29 -44.63
N HIS A 649 -47.97 15.81 -43.51
CA HIS A 649 -49.26 16.55 -43.43
C HIS A 649 -49.22 17.68 -42.41
N PRO A 650 -48.65 18.83 -42.77
CA PRO A 650 -48.44 19.96 -41.83
C PRO A 650 -49.71 20.42 -41.09
N LEU A 651 -50.89 20.20 -41.64
CA LEU A 651 -52.15 20.71 -41.09
C LEU A 651 -52.85 19.80 -40.04
N TYR A 652 -52.38 18.56 -39.82
CA TYR A 652 -53.08 17.61 -38.94
C TYR A 652 -52.29 17.15 -37.71
N SER A 653 -51.08 17.68 -37.49
CA SER A 653 -50.13 17.23 -36.43
C SER A 653 -50.38 17.85 -35.04
N THR A 654 -51.40 18.69 -34.92
CA THR A 654 -51.55 19.65 -33.83
C THR A 654 -51.93 19.07 -32.48
N SER A 655 -52.82 18.04 -32.44
CA SER A 655 -53.26 17.46 -31.16
C SER A 655 -52.21 16.60 -30.46
N LEU A 656 -51.34 15.91 -31.23
CA LEU A 656 -50.26 15.12 -30.68
C LEU A 656 -49.12 16.01 -30.15
N PHE A 657 -48.84 17.08 -30.88
CA PHE A 657 -47.83 18.08 -30.44
C PHE A 657 -48.29 18.83 -29.21
N SER A 658 -49.58 19.18 -29.13
CA SER A 658 -50.15 19.84 -27.97
C SER A 658 -50.12 18.96 -26.70
N SER A 659 -50.43 17.68 -26.78
CA SER A 659 -50.34 16.77 -25.64
C SER A 659 -48.90 16.60 -25.15
N LEU A 660 -47.93 16.51 -26.05
CA LEU A 660 -46.53 16.45 -25.72
C LEU A 660 -46.05 17.71 -25.00
N LEU A 661 -46.43 18.92 -25.48
CA LEU A 661 -46.09 20.18 -24.87
C LEU A 661 -46.74 20.35 -23.50
N THR A 662 -47.99 19.90 -23.31
CA THR A 662 -48.67 19.99 -22.01
C THR A 662 -47.99 19.08 -20.96
N ASP A 663 -47.54 17.91 -21.35
CA ASP A 663 -46.82 16.98 -20.47
C ASP A 663 -45.44 17.60 -20.05
N VAL A 664 -44.76 18.29 -20.97
CA VAL A 664 -43.50 18.97 -20.70
C VAL A 664 -43.71 20.17 -19.80
N GLU A 665 -44.72 20.98 -20.07
CA GLU A 665 -45.07 22.15 -19.27
C GLU A 665 -45.36 21.76 -17.81
N ARG A 666 -46.18 20.74 -17.61
CA ARG A 666 -46.58 20.27 -16.28
C ARG A 666 -45.36 19.71 -15.52
N ASN A 667 -44.55 18.90 -16.15
CA ASN A 667 -43.36 18.35 -15.52
C ASN A 667 -42.31 19.42 -15.20
N ALA A 668 -42.17 20.43 -16.06
CA ALA A 668 -41.22 21.51 -15.83
C ALA A 668 -41.63 22.42 -14.65
N ILE A 669 -42.95 22.72 -14.53
CA ILE A 669 -43.48 23.59 -13.45
C ILE A 669 -43.40 22.86 -12.09
N ASP A 670 -43.88 21.62 -12.01
CA ASP A 670 -43.86 20.80 -10.78
C ASP A 670 -42.44 20.65 -10.18
N GLN A 671 -41.41 20.61 -11.04
CA GLN A 671 -40.03 20.49 -10.58
C GLN A 671 -39.43 21.77 -10.06
N VAL A 672 -39.87 22.94 -10.53
CA VAL A 672 -39.34 24.25 -10.10
C VAL A 672 -39.80 24.60 -8.70
N GLU A 673 -41.04 24.26 -8.33
CA GLU A 673 -41.63 24.58 -7.02
C GLU A 673 -40.92 23.81 -5.88
N GLY A 674 -40.25 22.71 -6.18
CA GLY A 674 -39.50 21.88 -5.20
C GLY A 674 -38.05 22.28 -4.96
N LEU A 675 -37.49 23.26 -5.67
CA LEU A 675 -36.09 23.65 -5.56
C LEU A 675 -35.87 24.73 -4.49
N GLY A 676 -35.02 24.48 -3.47
CA GLY A 676 -34.58 25.45 -2.49
C GLY A 676 -33.66 26.55 -3.08
N ASP A 677 -33.31 27.56 -2.29
CA ASP A 677 -32.51 28.74 -2.76
C ASP A 677 -31.03 28.41 -3.01
N SER A 678 -30.55 27.31 -2.48
CA SER A 678 -29.24 26.75 -2.73
C SER A 678 -29.28 25.22 -2.57
N ILE A 679 -28.46 24.53 -3.34
CA ILE A 679 -28.28 23.09 -3.21
C ILE A 679 -26.93 22.89 -2.50
N GLU A 680 -26.97 22.46 -1.23
CA GLU A 680 -25.80 22.03 -0.51
C GLU A 680 -25.45 20.63 -0.97
N ILE A 681 -24.31 20.48 -1.65
CA ILE A 681 -23.84 19.20 -2.17
C ILE A 681 -23.17 18.42 -1.06
N ALA A 682 -22.36 19.05 -0.23
CA ALA A 682 -21.70 18.47 0.93
C ALA A 682 -21.24 19.55 1.91
N SER A 683 -21.05 19.17 3.16
CA SER A 683 -20.25 19.94 4.11
C SER A 683 -19.14 19.04 4.62
N ILE A 684 -17.88 19.43 4.43
CA ILE A 684 -16.71 18.72 4.94
C ILE A 684 -16.36 19.35 6.29
N GLU A 685 -16.54 18.61 7.38
CA GLU A 685 -16.02 19.00 8.69
C GLU A 685 -14.56 18.58 8.76
N LEU A 686 -13.65 19.55 8.80
CA LEU A 686 -12.20 19.33 8.81
C LEU A 686 -11.65 18.93 10.17
N LEU A 687 -12.41 19.07 11.28
CA LEU A 687 -11.95 18.80 12.64
C LEU A 687 -13.09 18.35 13.57
N ARG A 688 -12.71 17.57 14.56
CA ARG A 688 -13.55 17.03 15.64
C ARG A 688 -14.25 18.16 16.41
N ASP A 689 -15.54 17.98 16.70
CA ASP A 689 -16.36 18.81 17.61
C ASP A 689 -16.24 20.33 17.41
N GLY A 690 -16.78 20.83 16.29
CA GLY A 690 -16.93 22.26 16.06
C GLY A 690 -15.83 22.93 15.23
N GLY A 691 -15.08 22.17 14.45
CA GLY A 691 -14.15 22.72 13.45
C GLY A 691 -14.89 23.39 12.28
N PRO A 692 -14.19 24.20 11.45
CA PRO A 692 -14.80 24.84 10.30
C PRO A 692 -15.28 23.79 9.29
N SER A 693 -16.58 23.80 8.99
CA SER A 693 -17.17 23.06 7.88
C SER A 693 -17.07 23.89 6.60
N ILE A 694 -16.60 23.32 5.51
CA ILE A 694 -16.64 23.94 4.19
C ILE A 694 -17.89 23.43 3.48
N PRO A 695 -18.97 24.22 3.38
CA PRO A 695 -20.13 23.84 2.58
C PRO A 695 -19.78 23.97 1.10
N ILE A 696 -19.92 22.90 0.34
CA ILE A 696 -19.92 22.95 -1.12
C ILE A 696 -21.38 23.20 -1.54
N THR A 697 -21.70 24.45 -1.88
CA THR A 697 -23.05 24.87 -2.28
C THR A 697 -23.05 25.36 -3.72
N ILE A 698 -24.06 24.93 -4.49
CA ILE A 698 -24.41 25.58 -5.76
C ILE A 698 -25.50 26.60 -5.47
N PRO A 699 -25.22 27.89 -5.60
CA PRO A 699 -26.26 28.90 -5.42
C PRO A 699 -27.24 28.85 -6.60
N LEU A 700 -28.54 28.85 -6.29
CA LEU A 700 -29.64 29.00 -7.24
C LEU A 700 -30.28 30.37 -6.96
N PRO A 701 -29.80 31.46 -7.58
CA PRO A 701 -30.42 32.78 -7.37
C PRO A 701 -31.88 32.76 -7.82
N ASP A 702 -32.76 33.38 -7.04
CA ASP A 702 -34.20 33.52 -7.37
C ASP A 702 -34.44 34.03 -8.78
N LYS A 703 -33.54 34.90 -9.26
CA LYS A 703 -33.58 35.43 -10.62
C LYS A 703 -33.41 34.35 -11.70
N VAL A 704 -32.63 33.30 -11.43
CA VAL A 704 -32.44 32.21 -12.39
C VAL A 704 -33.65 31.30 -12.42
N LYS A 705 -34.24 31.04 -11.25
CA LYS A 705 -35.51 30.26 -11.16
C LYS A 705 -36.65 31.03 -11.83
N GLN A 706 -36.84 32.31 -11.50
CA GLN A 706 -37.89 33.14 -12.08
C GLN A 706 -37.70 33.28 -13.60
N PHE A 707 -36.46 33.55 -14.05
CA PHE A 707 -36.15 33.63 -15.49
C PHE A 707 -36.50 32.34 -16.23
N GLY A 708 -36.19 31.19 -15.65
CA GLY A 708 -36.50 29.90 -16.23
C GLY A 708 -38.00 29.62 -16.31
N VAL A 709 -38.75 29.92 -15.24
CA VAL A 709 -40.24 29.79 -15.23
C VAL A 709 -40.87 30.72 -16.24
N ASP A 710 -40.47 31.99 -16.23
CA ASP A 710 -41.00 33.02 -17.13
C ASP A 710 -40.71 32.65 -18.60
N ALA A 711 -39.53 32.16 -18.90
CA ALA A 711 -39.12 31.75 -20.26
C ALA A 711 -39.94 30.54 -20.75
N ILE A 712 -40.19 29.57 -19.89
CA ILE A 712 -41.03 28.40 -20.21
C ILE A 712 -42.48 28.84 -20.42
N GLN A 713 -43.04 29.64 -19.54
CA GLN A 713 -44.40 30.15 -19.67
C GLN A 713 -44.57 31.00 -20.94
N GLU A 714 -43.65 31.91 -21.22
CA GLU A 714 -43.69 32.74 -22.43
C GLU A 714 -43.63 31.86 -23.69
N PHE A 715 -42.84 30.82 -23.72
CA PHE A 715 -42.77 29.86 -24.83
C PHE A 715 -44.12 29.18 -25.05
N PHE A 716 -44.73 28.64 -24.01
CA PHE A 716 -46.01 27.96 -24.14
C PHE A 716 -47.15 28.93 -24.47
N ASP A 717 -47.19 30.10 -23.87
CA ASP A 717 -48.21 31.11 -24.19
C ASP A 717 -48.09 31.59 -25.64
N ARG A 718 -46.86 31.79 -26.13
CA ARG A 718 -46.67 32.19 -27.52
C ARG A 718 -47.04 31.07 -28.52
N ILE A 719 -46.70 29.86 -28.21
CA ILE A 719 -47.15 28.70 -29.02
C ILE A 719 -48.69 28.61 -29.02
N ARG A 720 -49.36 28.80 -27.88
CA ARG A 720 -50.81 28.86 -27.80
C ARG A 720 -51.38 29.94 -28.67
N SER A 721 -50.80 31.16 -28.62
CA SER A 721 -51.22 32.28 -29.48
C SER A 721 -51.04 31.98 -30.94
N LEU A 722 -49.86 31.51 -31.34
CA LEU A 722 -49.54 31.14 -32.74
C LEU A 722 -50.47 30.04 -33.26
N TYR A 723 -50.76 29.06 -32.44
CA TYR A 723 -51.69 28.02 -32.78
C TYR A 723 -53.10 28.52 -33.01
N TYR A 724 -53.58 29.39 -32.09
CA TYR A 724 -54.90 30.04 -32.23
C TYR A 724 -54.95 30.94 -33.46
N GLU A 725 -53.91 31.75 -33.71
CA GLU A 725 -53.83 32.61 -34.90
C GLU A 725 -53.86 31.79 -36.22
N THR A 726 -53.27 30.61 -36.20
CA THR A 726 -53.12 29.78 -37.40
C THR A 726 -54.35 28.88 -37.66
N THR A 727 -54.97 28.40 -36.59
CA THR A 727 -56.03 27.38 -36.68
C THR A 727 -57.40 27.85 -36.26
N GLY A 728 -57.49 28.96 -35.57
CA GLY A 728 -58.74 29.48 -34.94
C GLY A 728 -59.29 28.63 -33.79
N VAL A 729 -58.52 27.62 -33.33
CA VAL A 729 -58.95 26.68 -32.29
C VAL A 729 -58.12 26.88 -31.00
N ARG A 730 -58.79 27.06 -29.85
CA ARG A 730 -58.16 27.06 -28.54
C ARG A 730 -57.98 25.61 -28.08
N VAL A 731 -56.73 25.18 -27.93
CA VAL A 731 -56.43 23.77 -27.66
C VAL A 731 -56.17 23.48 -26.19
N TRP A 732 -56.05 24.51 -25.36
CA TRP A 732 -55.76 24.42 -23.93
C TRP A 732 -56.78 25.20 -23.07
N GLU A 733 -57.96 24.76 -23.00
CA GLU A 733 -58.87 25.11 -21.90
C GLU A 733 -59.12 23.92 -21.01
#